data_f073bd79fcb7aa71745f6fe4d3fe6e45
#
_entry.id   f073bd79fcb7aa71745f6fe4d3fe6e45
#
_cell.length_a   1.000
_cell.length_b   1.000
_cell.length_c   1.000
_cell.angle_alpha   90.00
_cell.angle_beta   90.00
_cell.angle_gamma   90.00
#
_symmetry.space_group_name_H-M   'P 1'
#
loop_
_entity.id
_entity.type
_entity.pdbx_description
1 polymer ?
#
loop_
_entity_poly.entity_id
_entity_poly.type
_entity_poly.pdbx_seq_one_letter_code
_entity_poly.pdbx_strand_id
1 'polypeptide(L)'
;MSNQFDPENPFRAKQTQPETTIGASETMGLKVEQFFSTPGVHPFDQLEWERRSAKITGDNGQTIFEQDNIEVPTCWSQLATKVVSSKYFYGDVESGRRENSVKQLVHRVCKTIADRGRKDGYFSTDEDADIFYNELTWLCVNQYGAFNSPVWFNVGLLDVYNVKGGKHNFHWDPERKEAVACENSYEYPQASACFIQSVKDSMEDIMRLATSEAMLFKHGSGTGTDLSTLRSSKEKLSGGGKPSGPLSFMRVYDQIAAVIKSGGKTRRAAKMQSLKVDHPDIKEFITCKTEEEKKAWALIEAGYDGDYNNQAYSSVMFQNSNLSVRVTDEFMQAVEKDATWTTHAVTTGEKMDEHSARELMDLIAEGTRICGDPGLQYHSTVNRWHTCPNSGPINASNPCSEYMFVDDSACNLASLNLMKFRKEDGSFDIEGFKKAIRLFIIAQEILVDNASYPDKAIAVNSHLFRALGLGYANLGSLMMSLALRYDSDQARAIAGAISAIMTGTAYSASAEIASIKEPFEQFEKNKDSMLKVINMHRQHACDLPESHCPEYLRNAAKDAWDQALDAGTKVGLRNAQVTVLAPTGTIGFLMDCDTTGIEPDIALVKYKLLAGGGMLKLVTKTVPMALEKLGYSIDEIKSICDYIDKNETIEGAKELNPDHLPVFDCAFKPRSGKRCIHYIAHLKMMAAVQPFISGAISKTINMPKESTREDIAAAYTEGWKLGLKAVAIYRDGSKKLQPVSTKKHQDGKAKASAEATPPARPFRRRLPDTRQSITHKFSVAGHEGYLTVGLYEDGQPGELFITMAKEGSTVGGLMDVIGTCTSMALQYGVPLITLVDKFRHARFEPSGMTSNRDIPFAKSLIDYIFCWLGCQFIPGYADKNTPNRGASADTAENKNATTAKKLVEKTKDLTQKIAEAKILKREVRKSTSPELAIKQVSAESKNRFAGLANRIGVLVGSTANDESGALQSEAKALAQFNAQFAHFLDDSPACDICGSITVRNGTCYKCYNCGNSMGCS
;
A
#
# COMPACT_ATOMS: atom_id res chain seq x y z
N MET A 1 -34.54 27.99 5.65
CA MET A 1 -34.40 28.70 4.38
C MET A 1 -33.43 27.95 3.54
N SER A 2 -33.88 27.37 2.44
CA SER A 2 -33.12 26.48 1.56
C SER A 2 -32.22 27.35 0.67
N ASN A 3 -30.90 27.30 0.87
CA ASN A 3 -29.96 27.83 -0.12
C ASN A 3 -29.93 26.84 -1.29
N GLN A 4 -30.60 27.21 -2.38
CA GLN A 4 -30.46 26.51 -3.66
C GLN A 4 -29.07 26.82 -4.22
N PHE A 5 -28.30 25.78 -4.42
CA PHE A 5 -27.06 25.78 -5.16
C PHE A 5 -27.39 25.99 -6.64
N ASP A 6 -26.80 27.02 -7.26
CA ASP A 6 -26.90 27.25 -8.69
C ASP A 6 -25.73 26.50 -9.39
N PRO A 7 -26.02 25.42 -10.09
CA PRO A 7 -24.97 24.62 -10.74
C PRO A 7 -24.32 25.30 -11.95
N GLU A 8 -24.90 26.39 -12.48
CA GLU A 8 -24.39 27.03 -13.70
C GLU A 8 -23.42 28.20 -13.44
N ASN A 9 -23.37 28.75 -12.22
CA ASN A 9 -22.41 29.81 -11.90
C ASN A 9 -22.06 29.91 -10.42
N PRO A 10 -21.11 29.12 -9.89
CA PRO A 10 -20.68 29.18 -8.50
C PRO A 10 -19.91 30.46 -8.12
N PHE A 11 -19.66 31.37 -9.06
CA PHE A 11 -18.82 32.56 -8.88
C PHE A 11 -19.59 33.86 -8.70
N ARG A 12 -20.92 33.86 -8.60
CA ARG A 12 -21.67 35.07 -8.28
C ARG A 12 -21.53 35.42 -6.80
N ALA A 13 -20.50 36.18 -6.47
CA ALA A 13 -20.39 36.88 -5.21
C ALA A 13 -21.58 37.86 -5.04
N LYS A 14 -22.32 37.76 -3.93
CA LYS A 14 -23.24 38.86 -3.54
C LYS A 14 -22.41 40.11 -3.32
N GLN A 15 -22.67 41.13 -4.11
CA GLN A 15 -22.23 42.51 -3.82
C GLN A 15 -22.86 42.93 -2.47
N THR A 16 -22.09 42.90 -1.40
CA THR A 16 -22.38 43.64 -0.18
C THR A 16 -21.92 45.05 -0.35
N GLN A 17 -22.80 46.00 -0.08
CA GLN A 17 -22.48 47.44 -0.06
C GLN A 17 -21.36 47.74 0.92
N PRO A 18 -20.48 48.73 0.63
CA PRO A 18 -19.34 49.02 1.48
C PRO A 18 -19.80 49.64 2.80
N GLU A 19 -19.51 49.00 3.92
CA GLU A 19 -19.51 49.60 5.24
C GLU A 19 -18.26 50.51 5.37
N THR A 20 -18.49 51.66 5.90
CA THR A 20 -17.57 52.75 6.11
C THR A 20 -16.26 52.36 6.76
N THR A 21 -15.17 52.70 6.08
CA THR A 21 -13.79 52.62 6.52
C THR A 21 -13.53 53.26 7.88
N ILE A 22 -13.29 52.46 8.91
CA ILE A 22 -12.49 52.89 10.08
C ILE A 22 -11.03 52.68 9.66
N GLY A 23 -10.19 53.69 9.86
CA GLY A 23 -8.82 53.76 9.43
C GLY A 23 -8.03 52.47 9.73
N ALA A 24 -7.43 51.91 8.68
CA ALA A 24 -6.54 50.79 8.77
C ALA A 24 -5.31 51.17 9.59
N SER A 25 -5.16 50.61 10.79
CA SER A 25 -3.82 50.48 11.37
C SER A 25 -3.05 49.56 10.41
N GLU A 26 -1.86 49.94 10.00
CA GLU A 26 -0.95 49.07 9.26
C GLU A 26 -0.71 47.84 10.13
N THR A 27 -1.44 46.75 9.89
CA THR A 27 -1.17 45.46 10.52
C THR A 27 0.14 44.96 9.93
N MET A 28 1.12 44.63 10.79
CA MET A 28 2.36 43.97 10.35
C MET A 28 2.00 42.60 9.79
N GLY A 29 2.01 42.44 8.48
CA GLY A 29 1.70 41.22 7.77
C GLY A 29 2.59 41.07 6.52
N LEU A 30 2.47 39.93 5.83
CA LEU A 30 3.18 39.68 4.58
C LEU A 30 2.59 40.53 3.45
N LYS A 31 3.47 41.17 2.67
CA LYS A 31 3.12 41.75 1.40
C LYS A 31 3.31 40.73 0.30
N VAL A 32 2.35 40.65 -0.60
CA VAL A 32 2.37 39.72 -1.75
C VAL A 32 2.45 40.50 -3.04
N GLU A 33 3.51 40.27 -3.79
CA GLU A 33 3.71 40.89 -5.10
C GLU A 33 3.03 40.03 -6.17
N GLN A 34 2.27 40.66 -7.05
CA GLN A 34 1.71 40.02 -8.22
C GLN A 34 2.79 39.80 -9.28
N PHE A 35 3.07 38.58 -9.64
CA PHE A 35 4.17 38.19 -10.53
C PHE A 35 3.74 37.21 -11.65
N PHE A 36 3.00 36.19 -11.35
CA PHE A 36 2.59 35.17 -12.31
C PHE A 36 1.24 35.49 -12.95
N SER A 37 0.31 36.00 -12.20
CA SER A 37 -1.03 36.32 -12.67
C SER A 37 -1.12 37.74 -13.23
N THR A 38 -2.04 37.97 -14.16
CA THR A 38 -2.27 39.31 -14.75
C THR A 38 -3.17 40.12 -13.83
N PRO A 39 -2.80 41.37 -13.48
CA PRO A 39 -3.64 42.25 -12.66
C PRO A 39 -5.05 42.44 -13.24
N GLY A 40 -6.06 42.25 -12.38
CA GLY A 40 -7.47 42.42 -12.74
C GLY A 40 -8.07 41.32 -13.61
N VAL A 41 -7.31 40.24 -13.92
CA VAL A 41 -7.78 39.08 -14.68
C VAL A 41 -7.69 37.82 -13.80
N HIS A 42 -8.81 37.13 -13.57
CA HIS A 42 -8.78 35.93 -12.77
C HIS A 42 -7.89 34.85 -13.44
N PRO A 43 -7.08 34.09 -12.70
CA PRO A 43 -6.15 33.10 -13.29
C PRO A 43 -6.81 32.08 -14.21
N PHE A 44 -8.06 31.71 -13.95
CA PHE A 44 -8.82 30.80 -14.81
C PHE A 44 -9.18 31.43 -16.18
N ASP A 45 -9.34 32.74 -16.24
CA ASP A 45 -9.67 33.46 -17.47
C ASP A 45 -8.44 33.74 -18.36
N GLN A 46 -7.25 33.41 -17.85
CA GLN A 46 -5.98 33.49 -18.58
C GLN A 46 -5.67 32.20 -19.37
N LEU A 47 -6.55 31.21 -19.33
CA LEU A 47 -6.39 29.91 -19.98
C LEU A 47 -7.58 29.56 -20.86
N GLU A 48 -7.31 28.82 -21.92
CA GLU A 48 -8.35 28.18 -22.71
C GLU A 48 -8.79 26.85 -22.05
N TRP A 49 -10.09 26.60 -22.07
CA TRP A 49 -10.71 25.46 -21.42
C TRP A 49 -11.45 24.60 -22.42
N GLU A 50 -11.39 23.28 -22.23
CA GLU A 50 -12.17 22.32 -23.00
C GLU A 50 -12.80 21.26 -22.10
N ARG A 51 -13.75 20.52 -22.66
CA ARG A 51 -14.41 19.41 -21.97
C ARG A 51 -13.94 18.07 -22.52
N ARG A 52 -13.55 17.19 -21.63
CA ARG A 52 -13.01 15.87 -21.95
C ARG A 52 -13.75 14.78 -21.21
N SER A 53 -13.61 13.54 -21.72
CA SER A 53 -14.01 12.30 -21.03
C SER A 53 -12.79 11.60 -20.48
N ALA A 54 -12.91 10.99 -19.31
CA ALA A 54 -11.89 10.15 -18.69
C ALA A 54 -12.46 8.75 -18.44
N LYS A 55 -11.83 7.74 -19.07
CA LYS A 55 -12.19 6.33 -18.91
C LYS A 55 -10.96 5.52 -18.52
N ILE A 56 -11.11 4.67 -17.51
CA ILE A 56 -10.10 3.70 -17.07
C ILE A 56 -10.74 2.32 -17.15
N THR A 57 -10.16 1.44 -17.96
CA THR A 57 -10.59 0.05 -18.13
C THR A 57 -9.58 -0.90 -17.51
N GLY A 58 -10.06 -1.98 -16.91
CA GLY A 58 -9.23 -3.08 -16.40
C GLY A 58 -8.74 -3.99 -17.51
N ASP A 59 -7.83 -4.91 -17.19
CA ASP A 59 -7.25 -5.88 -18.14
C ASP A 59 -8.30 -6.83 -18.76
N ASN A 60 -9.40 -7.07 -18.05
CA ASN A 60 -10.55 -7.84 -18.52
C ASN A 60 -11.55 -7.03 -19.36
N GLY A 61 -11.22 -5.76 -19.69
CA GLY A 61 -12.11 -4.85 -20.44
C GLY A 61 -13.22 -4.20 -19.60
N GLN A 62 -13.32 -4.51 -18.31
CA GLN A 62 -14.30 -3.89 -17.42
C GLN A 62 -13.97 -2.41 -17.17
N THR A 63 -14.95 -1.53 -17.24
CA THR A 63 -14.79 -0.12 -16.88
C THR A 63 -14.68 0.01 -15.37
N ILE A 64 -13.53 0.55 -14.90
CA ILE A 64 -13.23 0.78 -13.49
C ILE A 64 -13.66 2.19 -13.06
N PHE A 65 -13.50 3.15 -13.96
CA PHE A 65 -13.86 4.54 -13.76
C PHE A 65 -14.24 5.17 -15.09
N GLU A 66 -15.31 5.94 -15.09
CA GLU A 66 -15.74 6.73 -16.24
C GLU A 66 -16.39 8.02 -15.75
N GLN A 67 -15.95 9.14 -16.30
CA GLN A 67 -16.55 10.44 -16.07
C GLN A 67 -16.45 11.26 -17.34
N ASP A 68 -17.57 11.77 -17.79
CA ASP A 68 -17.69 12.66 -18.95
C ASP A 68 -17.77 14.11 -18.54
N ASN A 69 -17.65 14.99 -19.53
CA ASN A 69 -17.88 16.43 -19.38
C ASN A 69 -16.95 17.10 -18.35
N ILE A 70 -15.69 16.63 -18.28
CA ILE A 70 -14.67 17.14 -17.38
C ILE A 70 -14.06 18.41 -17.98
N GLU A 71 -14.20 19.55 -17.30
CA GLU A 71 -13.63 20.82 -17.72
C GLU A 71 -12.16 20.91 -17.26
N VAL A 72 -11.25 21.03 -18.23
CA VAL A 72 -9.79 21.11 -18.00
C VAL A 72 -9.16 22.16 -18.90
N PRO A 73 -8.00 22.76 -18.54
CA PRO A 73 -7.23 23.57 -19.45
C PRO A 73 -6.80 22.78 -20.70
N THR A 74 -6.85 23.39 -21.88
CA THR A 74 -6.44 22.76 -23.16
C THR A 74 -5.00 22.27 -23.13
N CYS A 75 -4.13 22.96 -22.38
CA CYS A 75 -2.71 22.62 -22.24
C CYS A 75 -2.45 21.36 -21.35
N TRP A 76 -3.42 20.90 -20.58
CA TRP A 76 -3.26 19.67 -19.77
C TRP A 76 -3.33 18.42 -20.64
N SER A 77 -2.56 17.41 -20.31
CA SER A 77 -2.61 16.15 -21.02
C SER A 77 -3.87 15.33 -20.64
N GLN A 78 -4.22 14.37 -21.52
CA GLN A 78 -5.28 13.40 -21.21
C GLN A 78 -4.95 12.55 -19.98
N LEU A 79 -3.65 12.35 -19.68
CA LEU A 79 -3.20 11.66 -18.47
C LEU A 79 -3.52 12.49 -17.22
N ALA A 80 -3.18 13.78 -17.21
CA ALA A 80 -3.52 14.66 -16.10
C ALA A 80 -5.04 14.73 -15.88
N THR A 81 -5.83 14.78 -16.97
CA THR A 81 -7.30 14.71 -16.92
C THR A 81 -7.80 13.42 -16.24
N LYS A 82 -7.25 12.25 -16.60
CA LYS A 82 -7.61 10.97 -15.96
C LYS A 82 -7.20 10.94 -14.49
N VAL A 83 -6.05 11.48 -14.14
CA VAL A 83 -5.56 11.50 -12.76
C VAL A 83 -6.40 12.43 -11.89
N VAL A 84 -6.65 13.67 -12.33
CA VAL A 84 -7.41 14.65 -11.55
C VAL A 84 -8.83 14.16 -11.31
N SER A 85 -9.51 13.67 -12.34
CA SER A 85 -10.89 13.20 -12.23
C SER A 85 -11.01 11.93 -11.40
N SER A 86 -10.16 10.92 -11.61
CA SER A 86 -10.27 9.65 -10.88
C SER A 86 -9.76 9.71 -9.44
N LYS A 87 -8.80 10.61 -9.12
CA LYS A 87 -8.13 10.62 -7.81
C LYS A 87 -8.52 11.80 -6.93
N TYR A 88 -8.65 13.01 -7.48
CA TYR A 88 -8.74 14.22 -6.67
C TYR A 88 -10.13 14.85 -6.61
N PHE A 89 -10.96 14.72 -7.63
CA PHE A 89 -12.32 15.26 -7.62
C PHE A 89 -13.12 14.69 -6.45
N TYR A 90 -13.75 15.59 -5.70
CA TYR A 90 -14.62 15.24 -4.58
C TYR A 90 -16.01 14.81 -5.10
N GLY A 91 -16.64 13.90 -4.37
CA GLY A 91 -18.00 13.45 -4.61
C GLY A 91 -18.09 12.13 -5.38
N ASP A 92 -19.31 11.70 -5.64
CA ASP A 92 -19.62 10.44 -6.29
C ASP A 92 -20.23 10.66 -7.67
N VAL A 93 -19.81 9.89 -8.66
CA VAL A 93 -20.25 9.98 -10.06
C VAL A 93 -21.73 9.60 -10.19
N GLU A 94 -22.16 8.55 -9.49
CA GLU A 94 -23.53 8.01 -9.60
C GLU A 94 -24.58 8.95 -9.03
N SER A 95 -24.25 9.67 -7.96
CA SER A 95 -25.16 10.66 -7.36
C SER A 95 -25.25 11.99 -8.11
N GLY A 96 -24.44 12.18 -9.15
CA GLY A 96 -24.32 13.47 -9.87
C GLY A 96 -23.72 14.60 -9.02
N ARG A 97 -23.24 14.31 -7.82
CA ARG A 97 -22.65 15.29 -6.89
C ARG A 97 -21.13 15.13 -6.85
N ARG A 98 -20.48 15.29 -8.01
CA ARG A 98 -19.04 15.20 -8.13
C ARG A 98 -18.47 16.41 -8.82
N GLU A 99 -17.29 16.87 -8.36
CA GLU A 99 -16.51 17.87 -9.09
C GLU A 99 -16.31 17.39 -10.53
N ASN A 100 -16.48 18.30 -11.50
CA ASN A 100 -16.31 18.04 -12.91
C ASN A 100 -15.43 19.09 -13.61
N SER A 101 -14.80 19.98 -12.83
CA SER A 101 -13.91 21.01 -13.33
C SER A 101 -12.66 21.14 -12.47
N VAL A 102 -11.51 21.32 -13.12
CA VAL A 102 -10.25 21.67 -12.45
C VAL A 102 -10.39 23.02 -11.72
N LYS A 103 -11.23 23.94 -12.22
CA LYS A 103 -11.53 25.19 -11.53
C LYS A 103 -12.09 24.95 -10.12
N GLN A 104 -13.05 24.02 -9.99
CA GLN A 104 -13.66 23.69 -8.71
C GLN A 104 -12.62 23.16 -7.71
N LEU A 105 -11.77 22.23 -8.14
CA LEU A 105 -10.74 21.64 -7.29
C LEU A 105 -9.71 22.67 -6.83
N VAL A 106 -9.14 23.44 -7.78
CA VAL A 106 -8.08 24.41 -7.50
C VAL A 106 -8.64 25.57 -6.67
N HIS A 107 -9.81 26.10 -7.04
CA HIS A 107 -10.48 27.15 -6.26
C HIS A 107 -10.75 26.71 -4.83
N ARG A 108 -11.33 25.54 -4.63
CA ARG A 108 -11.63 24.98 -3.30
C ARG A 108 -10.40 25.00 -2.39
N VAL A 109 -9.26 24.53 -2.89
CA VAL A 109 -8.02 24.44 -2.10
C VAL A 109 -7.37 25.80 -1.90
N CYS A 110 -7.09 26.53 -3.00
CA CYS A 110 -6.35 27.79 -2.94
C CYS A 110 -7.14 28.89 -2.22
N LYS A 111 -8.47 28.97 -2.44
CA LYS A 111 -9.32 29.96 -1.75
C LYS A 111 -9.40 29.69 -0.25
N THR A 112 -9.57 28.43 0.14
CA THR A 112 -9.57 28.05 1.57
C THR A 112 -8.26 28.42 2.25
N ILE A 113 -7.11 28.16 1.62
CA ILE A 113 -5.80 28.53 2.19
C ILE A 113 -5.68 30.05 2.33
N ALA A 114 -6.04 30.82 1.29
CA ALA A 114 -5.96 32.28 1.32
C ALA A 114 -6.90 32.89 2.38
N ASP A 115 -8.15 32.41 2.48
CA ASP A 115 -9.13 32.91 3.45
C ASP A 115 -8.71 32.61 4.90
N ARG A 116 -8.11 31.43 5.13
CA ARG A 116 -7.55 31.09 6.45
C ARG A 116 -6.35 31.96 6.76
N GLY A 117 -5.43 32.17 5.80
CA GLY A 117 -4.31 33.07 5.96
C GLY A 117 -4.73 34.51 6.26
N ARG A 118 -5.81 34.99 5.62
CA ARG A 118 -6.43 36.29 5.93
C ARG A 118 -6.96 36.34 7.36
N LYS A 119 -7.77 35.34 7.75
CA LYS A 119 -8.35 35.23 9.10
C LYS A 119 -7.27 35.19 10.17
N ASP A 120 -6.19 34.46 9.91
CA ASP A 120 -5.11 34.24 10.88
C ASP A 120 -4.06 35.35 10.85
N GLY A 121 -4.26 36.44 10.06
CA GLY A 121 -3.38 37.62 10.04
C GLY A 121 -1.99 37.36 9.45
N TYR A 122 -1.92 36.54 8.39
CA TYR A 122 -0.67 36.36 7.64
C TYR A 122 -0.38 37.53 6.69
N PHE A 123 -1.40 38.17 6.15
CA PHE A 123 -1.27 39.20 5.12
C PHE A 123 -1.41 40.62 5.71
N SER A 124 -0.70 41.58 5.12
CA SER A 124 -0.76 42.97 5.56
C SER A 124 -2.11 43.61 5.25
N THR A 125 -2.73 43.23 4.13
CA THR A 125 -4.00 43.76 3.64
C THR A 125 -4.86 42.62 3.06
N ASP A 126 -6.17 42.88 2.91
CA ASP A 126 -7.06 41.99 2.17
C ASP A 126 -6.65 41.82 0.70
N GLU A 127 -6.09 42.87 0.11
CA GLU A 127 -5.53 42.84 -1.26
C GLU A 127 -4.37 41.87 -1.38
N ASP A 128 -3.45 41.85 -0.39
CA ASP A 128 -2.34 40.87 -0.35
C ASP A 128 -2.87 39.45 -0.31
N ALA A 129 -3.95 39.18 0.44
CA ALA A 129 -4.59 37.86 0.48
C ALA A 129 -5.24 37.48 -0.86
N ASP A 130 -5.85 38.44 -1.55
CA ASP A 130 -6.43 38.20 -2.88
C ASP A 130 -5.36 37.99 -3.95
N ILE A 131 -4.26 38.75 -3.90
CA ILE A 131 -3.09 38.53 -4.76
C ILE A 131 -2.51 37.16 -4.49
N PHE A 132 -2.33 36.78 -3.23
CA PHE A 132 -1.84 35.44 -2.84
C PHE A 132 -2.71 34.33 -3.42
N TYR A 133 -4.05 34.45 -3.33
CA TYR A 133 -4.99 33.52 -3.93
C TYR A 133 -4.79 33.40 -5.44
N ASN A 134 -4.67 34.53 -6.13
CA ASN A 134 -4.49 34.57 -7.58
C ASN A 134 -3.17 33.92 -8.01
N GLU A 135 -2.07 34.28 -7.35
CA GLU A 135 -0.73 33.75 -7.63
C GLU A 135 -0.67 32.22 -7.39
N LEU A 136 -1.19 31.75 -6.24
CA LEU A 136 -1.22 30.33 -5.91
C LEU A 136 -2.12 29.53 -6.87
N THR A 137 -3.28 30.08 -7.23
CA THR A 137 -4.21 29.51 -8.22
C THR A 137 -3.54 29.39 -9.58
N TRP A 138 -2.84 30.44 -10.02
CA TRP A 138 -2.14 30.45 -11.29
C TRP A 138 -1.04 29.39 -11.34
N LEU A 139 -0.23 29.27 -10.29
CA LEU A 139 0.82 28.24 -10.18
C LEU A 139 0.26 26.82 -10.26
N CYS A 140 -0.85 26.55 -9.58
CA CYS A 140 -1.48 25.23 -9.56
C CYS A 140 -2.12 24.87 -10.90
N VAL A 141 -2.88 25.79 -11.53
CA VAL A 141 -3.61 25.50 -12.77
C VAL A 141 -2.67 25.43 -13.98
N ASN A 142 -1.54 26.14 -13.94
CA ASN A 142 -0.49 26.08 -14.95
C ASN A 142 0.54 24.97 -14.71
N GLN A 143 0.32 24.10 -13.70
CA GLN A 143 1.16 22.95 -13.40
C GLN A 143 2.61 23.30 -12.99
N TYR A 144 2.83 24.49 -12.41
CA TYR A 144 4.11 24.91 -11.85
C TYR A 144 4.40 24.24 -10.51
N GLY A 145 3.36 23.92 -9.76
CA GLY A 145 3.46 23.21 -8.49
C GLY A 145 2.16 22.53 -8.09
N ALA A 146 2.27 21.57 -7.19
CA ALA A 146 1.13 20.85 -6.61
C ALA A 146 1.38 20.48 -5.16
N PHE A 147 0.35 20.57 -4.33
CA PHE A 147 0.33 20.07 -2.97
C PHE A 147 0.27 18.54 -2.94
N ASN A 148 0.58 17.97 -1.78
CA ASN A 148 0.41 16.55 -1.53
C ASN A 148 -1.07 16.12 -1.63
N SER A 149 -1.29 14.82 -1.85
CA SER A 149 -2.65 14.29 -2.05
C SER A 149 -3.63 14.58 -0.91
N PRO A 150 -3.27 14.53 0.39
CA PRO A 150 -4.19 14.89 1.48
C PRO A 150 -4.74 16.32 1.41
N VAL A 151 -3.97 17.29 0.92
CA VAL A 151 -4.46 18.66 0.70
C VAL A 151 -5.59 18.65 -0.35
N TRP A 152 -5.36 18.01 -1.51
CA TRP A 152 -6.37 17.90 -2.56
C TRP A 152 -7.60 17.09 -2.13
N PHE A 153 -7.43 16.11 -1.22
CA PHE A 153 -8.53 15.29 -0.75
C PHE A 153 -9.41 15.99 0.30
N ASN A 154 -8.81 16.77 1.21
CA ASN A 154 -9.47 17.12 2.48
C ASN A 154 -9.71 18.62 2.63
N VAL A 155 -8.85 19.50 2.04
CA VAL A 155 -8.94 20.95 2.27
C VAL A 155 -10.12 21.57 1.54
N GLY A 156 -10.88 22.42 2.23
CA GLY A 156 -12.02 23.17 1.71
C GLY A 156 -13.32 22.39 1.57
N LEU A 157 -13.37 21.11 2.01
CA LEU A 157 -14.62 20.32 1.90
C LEU A 157 -15.74 20.83 2.79
N LEU A 158 -15.43 21.31 3.99
CA LEU A 158 -16.42 21.96 4.85
C LEU A 158 -16.82 23.32 4.28
N ASP A 159 -15.81 24.12 3.91
CA ASP A 159 -16.01 25.53 3.52
C ASP A 159 -16.86 25.64 2.24
N VAL A 160 -16.65 24.76 1.26
CA VAL A 160 -17.32 24.82 -0.06
C VAL A 160 -18.55 23.89 -0.12
N TYR A 161 -18.47 22.69 0.43
CA TYR A 161 -19.50 21.66 0.28
C TYR A 161 -20.24 21.31 1.58
N ASN A 162 -19.92 21.98 2.70
CA ASN A 162 -20.49 21.74 4.03
C ASN A 162 -20.40 20.27 4.46
N VAL A 163 -19.27 19.62 4.14
CA VAL A 163 -19.02 18.22 4.50
C VAL A 163 -18.71 18.12 5.98
N LYS A 164 -19.43 17.26 6.68
CA LYS A 164 -19.18 17.00 8.10
C LYS A 164 -18.39 15.72 8.28
N GLY A 165 -17.27 15.82 9.03
CA GLY A 165 -16.40 14.69 9.38
C GLY A 165 -16.64 14.18 10.80
N GLY A 166 -15.81 13.22 11.22
CA GLY A 166 -15.79 12.68 12.59
C GLY A 166 -15.08 13.60 13.60
N LYS A 167 -15.18 13.26 14.89
CA LYS A 167 -14.62 14.02 16.03
C LYS A 167 -13.31 13.42 16.58
N HIS A 168 -12.53 12.72 15.77
CA HIS A 168 -11.42 11.90 16.28
C HIS A 168 -10.03 12.52 16.10
N ASN A 169 -9.93 13.66 15.41
CA ASN A 169 -8.65 14.35 15.20
C ASN A 169 -8.45 15.44 16.23
N PHE A 170 -7.20 15.86 16.42
CA PHE A 170 -6.78 16.93 17.30
C PHE A 170 -6.17 18.07 16.48
N HIS A 171 -6.47 19.30 16.82
CA HIS A 171 -5.82 20.51 16.30
C HIS A 171 -5.28 21.33 17.46
N TRP A 172 -4.31 22.21 17.16
CA TRP A 172 -3.80 23.17 18.15
C TRP A 172 -4.80 24.32 18.32
N ASP A 173 -5.16 24.60 19.57
CA ASP A 173 -5.99 25.73 19.94
C ASP A 173 -5.05 26.84 20.51
N PRO A 174 -4.88 27.97 19.78
CA PRO A 174 -3.97 29.03 20.21
C PRO A 174 -4.42 29.80 21.44
N GLU A 175 -5.74 29.83 21.74
CA GLU A 175 -6.28 30.50 22.93
C GLU A 175 -6.04 29.65 24.18
N ARG A 176 -6.24 28.33 24.09
CA ARG A 176 -6.02 27.39 25.18
C ARG A 176 -4.55 26.97 25.32
N LYS A 177 -3.77 27.20 24.29
CA LYS A 177 -2.38 26.70 24.16
C LYS A 177 -2.24 25.18 24.38
N GLU A 178 -3.17 24.44 23.84
CA GLU A 178 -3.18 22.98 23.91
C GLU A 178 -3.79 22.34 22.66
N ALA A 179 -3.48 21.07 22.43
CA ALA A 179 -4.14 20.30 21.38
C ALA A 179 -5.53 19.83 21.88
N VAL A 180 -6.58 20.21 21.17
CA VAL A 180 -7.97 19.87 21.46
C VAL A 180 -8.58 19.00 20.39
N ALA A 181 -9.61 18.23 20.77
CA ALA A 181 -10.33 17.40 19.81
C ALA A 181 -11.19 18.27 18.85
N CYS A 182 -11.15 17.95 17.57
CA CYS A 182 -11.98 18.61 16.57
C CYS A 182 -13.45 18.23 16.73
N GLU A 183 -14.36 19.19 16.63
CA GLU A 183 -15.80 18.93 16.51
C GLU A 183 -16.16 18.39 15.11
N ASN A 184 -15.39 18.79 14.11
CA ASN A 184 -15.50 18.34 12.73
C ASN A 184 -14.11 18.23 12.08
N SER A 185 -13.71 17.03 11.65
CA SER A 185 -12.37 16.78 11.08
C SER A 185 -12.13 17.48 9.73
N TYR A 186 -13.12 18.11 9.10
CA TYR A 186 -12.96 18.93 7.91
C TYR A 186 -12.93 20.43 8.19
N GLU A 187 -13.17 20.85 9.43
CA GLU A 187 -12.91 22.23 9.89
C GLU A 187 -11.39 22.47 9.95
N TYR A 188 -10.67 21.52 10.53
CA TYR A 188 -9.22 21.43 10.50
C TYR A 188 -8.84 20.16 9.73
N PRO A 189 -8.71 20.22 8.40
CA PRO A 189 -8.48 19.01 7.61
C PRO A 189 -7.09 18.43 7.85
N GLN A 190 -6.97 17.08 7.82
CA GLN A 190 -5.66 16.46 7.76
C GLN A 190 -5.02 16.80 6.41
N ALA A 191 -3.99 17.66 6.43
CA ALA A 191 -3.32 18.20 5.26
C ALA A 191 -1.91 17.62 5.03
N SER A 192 -1.34 16.91 6.01
CA SER A 192 -0.01 16.33 5.93
C SER A 192 -0.02 14.94 5.29
N ALA A 193 0.99 14.65 4.46
CA ALA A 193 1.11 13.35 3.80
C ALA A 193 2.02 12.37 4.56
N CYS A 194 3.02 12.88 5.28
CA CYS A 194 4.06 12.10 5.92
C CYS A 194 4.02 12.28 7.42
N PHE A 195 4.09 11.15 8.14
CA PHE A 195 4.05 11.10 9.60
C PHE A 195 5.16 10.20 10.13
N ILE A 196 5.68 10.58 11.28
CA ILE A 196 6.55 9.75 12.12
C ILE A 196 5.85 9.59 13.46
N GLN A 197 5.78 8.38 13.98
CA GLN A 197 5.13 8.08 15.24
C GLN A 197 6.06 7.27 16.14
N SER A 198 6.07 7.60 17.41
CA SER A 198 6.74 6.82 18.46
C SER A 198 5.89 5.61 18.88
N VAL A 199 6.55 4.64 19.51
CA VAL A 199 5.90 3.57 20.26
C VAL A 199 6.70 3.29 21.53
N LYS A 200 6.00 3.15 22.66
CA LYS A 200 6.58 2.74 23.94
C LYS A 200 6.31 1.24 24.15
N ASP A 201 7.18 0.61 24.93
CA ASP A 201 7.08 -0.82 25.25
C ASP A 201 5.98 -1.09 26.30
N SER A 202 4.74 -0.70 25.95
CA SER A 202 3.53 -1.02 26.72
C SER A 202 2.40 -1.38 25.75
N MET A 203 1.49 -2.27 26.19
CA MET A 203 0.38 -2.72 25.34
C MET A 203 -0.55 -1.58 24.96
N GLU A 204 -0.77 -0.62 25.87
CA GLU A 204 -1.60 0.55 25.64
C GLU A 204 -1.03 1.39 24.49
N ASP A 205 0.28 1.64 24.50
CA ASP A 205 0.93 2.48 23.49
C ASP A 205 1.06 1.76 22.15
N ILE A 206 1.34 0.45 22.17
CA ILE A 206 1.33 -0.40 20.96
C ILE A 206 -0.05 -0.35 20.26
N MET A 207 -1.15 -0.39 21.02
CA MET A 207 -2.50 -0.30 20.47
C MET A 207 -2.89 1.14 20.12
N ARG A 208 -2.40 2.16 20.85
CA ARG A 208 -2.55 3.58 20.45
C ARG A 208 -1.95 3.79 19.05
N LEU A 209 -0.74 3.30 18.80
CA LEU A 209 -0.10 3.40 17.49
C LEU A 209 -0.95 2.74 16.41
N ALA A 210 -1.48 1.54 16.65
CA ALA A 210 -2.34 0.82 15.70
C ALA A 210 -3.60 1.63 15.33
N THR A 211 -4.22 2.27 16.31
CA THR A 211 -5.41 3.12 16.11
C THR A 211 -5.06 4.39 15.35
N SER A 212 -3.97 5.06 15.72
CA SER A 212 -3.51 6.28 15.06
C SER A 212 -3.17 6.02 13.59
N GLU A 213 -2.48 4.92 13.28
CA GLU A 213 -2.17 4.51 11.90
C GLU A 213 -3.43 4.28 11.07
N ALA A 214 -4.43 3.58 11.62
CA ALA A 214 -5.70 3.36 10.93
C ALA A 214 -6.36 4.69 10.53
N MET A 215 -6.32 5.68 11.40
CA MET A 215 -6.87 7.02 11.13
C MET A 215 -6.04 7.79 10.10
N LEU A 216 -4.69 7.69 10.14
CA LEU A 216 -3.81 8.28 9.12
C LEU A 216 -4.10 7.71 7.74
N PHE A 217 -4.20 6.40 7.62
CA PHE A 217 -4.48 5.73 6.36
C PHE A 217 -5.87 6.11 5.81
N LYS A 218 -6.87 6.19 6.66
CA LYS A 218 -8.23 6.64 6.28
C LYS A 218 -8.20 7.99 5.55
N HIS A 219 -7.37 8.94 5.97
CA HIS A 219 -7.29 10.29 5.40
C HIS A 219 -6.23 10.43 4.28
N GLY A 220 -5.56 9.36 3.89
CA GLY A 220 -4.68 9.35 2.72
C GLY A 220 -3.20 9.56 2.98
N SER A 221 -2.77 9.51 4.23
CA SER A 221 -1.39 9.75 4.66
C SER A 221 -0.60 8.46 4.86
N GLY A 222 0.74 8.57 4.85
CA GLY A 222 1.66 7.49 5.19
C GLY A 222 2.36 7.75 6.51
N THR A 223 2.79 6.69 7.20
CA THR A 223 3.47 6.80 8.50
C THR A 223 4.68 5.88 8.60
N GLY A 224 5.63 6.24 9.46
CA GLY A 224 6.74 5.40 9.83
C GLY A 224 6.97 5.36 11.32
N THR A 225 7.52 4.25 11.81
CA THR A 225 7.79 4.02 13.22
C THR A 225 9.09 3.24 13.39
N ASP A 226 9.93 3.65 14.32
CA ASP A 226 11.04 2.86 14.82
C ASP A 226 10.56 1.94 15.95
N LEU A 227 10.78 0.63 15.78
CA LEU A 227 10.32 -0.40 16.70
C LEU A 227 11.39 -0.79 17.73
N SER A 228 12.54 -0.11 17.73
CA SER A 228 13.67 -0.45 18.58
C SER A 228 13.45 -0.17 20.07
N THR A 229 12.37 0.51 20.41
CA THR A 229 11.92 0.71 21.78
C THR A 229 11.18 -0.48 22.37
N LEU A 230 10.68 -1.39 21.52
CA LEU A 230 10.00 -2.60 21.96
C LEU A 230 11.03 -3.66 22.37
N ARG A 231 10.83 -4.27 23.54
CA ARG A 231 11.73 -5.33 24.02
C ARG A 231 11.77 -6.52 23.05
N SER A 232 12.93 -7.14 22.98
CA SER A 232 13.18 -8.32 22.15
C SER A 232 12.36 -9.52 22.58
N SER A 233 12.01 -10.37 21.60
CA SER A 233 11.44 -11.72 21.86
C SER A 233 12.34 -12.64 22.67
N LYS A 234 13.63 -12.29 22.79
CA LYS A 234 14.67 -13.03 23.54
C LYS A 234 14.79 -12.58 25.00
N GLU A 235 14.21 -11.43 25.37
CA GLU A 235 14.20 -10.91 26.74
C GLU A 235 13.16 -11.64 27.62
N LYS A 236 13.08 -11.26 28.89
CA LYS A 236 12.14 -11.86 29.86
C LYS A 236 11.06 -10.87 30.26
N LEU A 237 9.85 -11.34 30.46
CA LEU A 237 8.79 -10.57 31.10
C LEU A 237 8.94 -10.57 32.61
N SER A 238 8.52 -9.53 33.28
CA SER A 238 8.54 -9.42 34.76
C SER A 238 7.80 -10.58 35.44
N GLY A 239 6.78 -11.15 34.82
CA GLY A 239 6.03 -12.31 35.27
C GLY A 239 6.63 -13.66 34.88
N GLY A 240 7.83 -13.73 34.28
CA GLY A 240 8.53 -14.97 33.95
C GLY A 240 8.21 -15.60 32.59
N GLY A 241 7.47 -14.92 31.71
CA GLY A 241 7.20 -15.36 30.34
C GLY A 241 8.19 -14.78 29.32
N LYS A 242 8.02 -15.15 28.02
CA LYS A 242 8.72 -14.55 26.87
C LYS A 242 7.87 -13.50 26.21
N PRO A 243 8.42 -12.32 25.86
CA PRO A 243 7.72 -11.29 25.12
C PRO A 243 7.48 -11.71 23.66
N SER A 244 6.53 -11.05 23.02
CA SER A 244 6.21 -11.32 21.60
C SER A 244 7.25 -10.73 20.63
N GLY A 245 7.99 -9.70 21.07
CA GLY A 245 8.95 -8.99 20.25
C GLY A 245 8.36 -8.09 19.17
N PRO A 246 9.16 -7.21 18.56
CA PRO A 246 8.70 -6.24 17.58
C PRO A 246 8.07 -6.88 16.34
N LEU A 247 8.59 -8.01 15.86
CA LEU A 247 8.09 -8.67 14.65
C LEU A 247 6.63 -9.15 14.77
N SER A 248 6.20 -9.52 15.97
CA SER A 248 4.81 -9.93 16.22
C SER A 248 3.86 -8.74 16.07
N PHE A 249 4.24 -7.56 16.57
CA PHE A 249 3.44 -6.35 16.45
C PHE A 249 3.50 -5.75 15.03
N MET A 250 4.61 -5.92 14.33
CA MET A 250 4.72 -5.58 12.90
C MET A 250 3.60 -6.20 12.06
N ARG A 251 3.17 -7.43 12.38
CA ARG A 251 2.06 -8.11 11.67
C ARG A 251 0.74 -7.38 11.85
N VAL A 252 0.48 -6.85 13.05
CA VAL A 252 -0.74 -6.06 13.32
C VAL A 252 -0.74 -4.80 12.47
N TYR A 253 0.35 -4.06 12.49
CA TYR A 253 0.49 -2.81 11.75
C TYR A 253 0.43 -3.04 10.22
N ASP A 254 1.06 -4.09 9.71
CA ASP A 254 1.00 -4.44 8.28
C ASP A 254 -0.42 -4.80 7.83
N GLN A 255 -1.18 -5.53 8.67
CA GLN A 255 -2.58 -5.87 8.37
C GLN A 255 -3.50 -4.63 8.41
N ILE A 256 -3.27 -3.69 9.30
CA ILE A 256 -4.01 -2.40 9.29
C ILE A 256 -3.78 -1.69 7.96
N ALA A 257 -2.53 -1.62 7.49
CA ALA A 257 -2.18 -1.03 6.20
C ALA A 257 -2.81 -1.79 5.00
N ALA A 258 -2.97 -3.11 5.12
CA ALA A 258 -3.62 -3.94 4.10
C ALA A 258 -5.13 -3.66 3.99
N VAL A 259 -5.81 -3.49 5.12
CA VAL A 259 -7.27 -3.42 5.20
C VAL A 259 -7.81 -2.01 4.97
N ILE A 260 -7.12 -0.98 5.47
CA ILE A 260 -7.60 0.40 5.41
C ILE A 260 -7.33 1.00 4.02
N LYS A 261 -8.40 1.27 3.27
CA LYS A 261 -8.34 1.98 1.98
C LYS A 261 -8.37 3.48 2.19
N SER A 262 -7.37 4.16 1.68
CA SER A 262 -7.19 5.61 1.78
C SER A 262 -8.38 6.39 1.17
N GLY A 263 -9.10 7.14 1.99
CA GLY A 263 -10.19 8.03 1.58
C GLY A 263 -11.34 7.37 0.83
N GLY A 264 -11.57 6.05 1.04
CA GLY A 264 -12.55 5.27 0.25
C GLY A 264 -12.14 5.07 -1.22
N LYS A 265 -10.94 5.53 -1.60
CA LYS A 265 -10.36 5.44 -2.94
C LYS A 265 -9.32 4.29 -3.00
N THR A 266 -8.86 3.94 -4.18
CA THR A 266 -7.99 2.78 -4.45
C THR A 266 -6.51 2.98 -4.06
N ARG A 267 -6.16 3.99 -3.24
CA ARG A 267 -4.78 4.19 -2.79
C ARG A 267 -4.48 3.24 -1.62
N ARG A 268 -3.40 2.47 -1.71
CA ARG A 268 -2.89 1.67 -0.59
C ARG A 268 -2.32 2.58 0.50
N ALA A 269 -2.47 2.16 1.74
CA ALA A 269 -1.73 2.70 2.86
C ALA A 269 -0.22 2.50 2.64
N ALA A 270 0.60 3.42 3.11
CA ALA A 270 2.04 3.33 3.06
C ALA A 270 2.61 3.37 4.48
N LYS A 271 3.43 2.38 4.82
CA LYS A 271 4.03 2.22 6.14
C LYS A 271 5.53 1.99 6.02
N MET A 272 6.31 2.63 6.90
CA MET A 272 7.71 2.30 7.19
C MET A 272 7.80 1.68 8.57
N GLN A 273 8.55 0.60 8.69
CA GLN A 273 8.95 0.01 9.97
C GLN A 273 10.46 -0.10 9.98
N SER A 274 11.10 0.49 10.97
CA SER A 274 12.55 0.44 11.12
C SER A 274 12.96 -0.23 12.42
N LEU A 275 14.16 -0.81 12.41
CA LEU A 275 14.80 -1.38 13.57
C LEU A 275 16.28 -0.99 13.56
N LYS A 276 16.81 -0.60 14.74
CA LYS A 276 18.24 -0.31 14.91
C LYS A 276 19.04 -1.61 14.87
N VAL A 277 20.25 -1.54 14.33
CA VAL A 277 21.11 -2.71 14.10
C VAL A 277 21.62 -3.36 15.38
N ASP A 278 21.54 -2.66 16.54
CA ASP A 278 21.90 -3.15 17.86
C ASP A 278 20.76 -3.86 18.61
N HIS A 279 19.56 -3.93 18.02
CA HIS A 279 18.42 -4.63 18.59
C HIS A 279 18.60 -6.16 18.52
N PRO A 280 18.27 -6.93 19.59
CA PRO A 280 18.50 -8.39 19.58
C PRO A 280 17.71 -9.19 18.53
N ASP A 281 16.56 -8.69 18.07
CA ASP A 281 15.75 -9.34 17.01
C ASP A 281 16.15 -8.87 15.59
N ILE A 282 17.34 -8.26 15.43
CA ILE A 282 17.75 -7.65 14.15
C ILE A 282 17.87 -8.67 13.01
N LYS A 283 18.38 -9.86 13.29
CA LYS A 283 18.57 -10.90 12.27
C LYS A 283 17.23 -11.41 11.73
N GLU A 284 16.30 -11.63 12.62
CA GLU A 284 14.92 -12.00 12.31
C GLU A 284 14.19 -10.90 11.54
N PHE A 285 14.41 -9.62 11.90
CA PHE A 285 13.85 -8.47 11.18
C PHE A 285 14.36 -8.37 9.74
N ILE A 286 15.66 -8.54 9.53
CA ILE A 286 16.28 -8.49 8.19
C ILE A 286 15.69 -9.55 7.27
N THR A 287 15.44 -10.77 7.79
CA THR A 287 15.04 -11.92 6.97
C THR A 287 13.53 -12.10 6.84
N CYS A 288 12.71 -11.47 7.69
CA CYS A 288 11.28 -11.75 7.79
C CYS A 288 10.53 -11.58 6.46
N LYS A 289 10.79 -10.50 5.72
CA LYS A 289 10.09 -10.23 4.45
C LYS A 289 10.59 -11.14 3.33
N THR A 290 11.86 -11.49 3.33
CA THR A 290 12.45 -12.46 2.40
C THR A 290 11.80 -13.84 2.53
N GLU A 291 11.55 -14.30 3.75
CA GLU A 291 10.87 -15.58 3.99
C GLU A 291 9.41 -15.55 3.52
N GLU A 292 8.72 -14.43 3.68
CA GLU A 292 7.36 -14.27 3.16
C GLU A 292 7.33 -14.19 1.61
N GLU A 293 8.33 -13.55 0.98
CA GLU A 293 8.45 -13.51 -0.48
C GLU A 293 8.67 -14.92 -1.07
N LYS A 294 9.49 -15.76 -0.41
CA LYS A 294 9.65 -17.17 -0.81
C LYS A 294 8.34 -17.94 -0.75
N LYS A 295 7.49 -17.67 0.25
CA LYS A 295 6.14 -18.27 0.35
C LYS A 295 5.26 -17.80 -0.80
N ALA A 296 5.27 -16.49 -1.13
CA ALA A 296 4.53 -15.96 -2.27
C ALA A 296 4.96 -16.63 -3.59
N TRP A 297 6.27 -16.84 -3.80
CA TRP A 297 6.77 -17.54 -4.98
C TRP A 297 6.28 -18.98 -5.05
N ALA A 298 6.31 -19.71 -3.93
CA ALA A 298 5.78 -21.09 -3.87
C ALA A 298 4.27 -21.14 -4.19
N LEU A 299 3.49 -20.16 -3.70
CA LEU A 299 2.07 -20.05 -4.03
C LEU A 299 1.85 -19.78 -5.53
N ILE A 300 2.63 -18.87 -6.14
CA ILE A 300 2.55 -18.58 -7.57
C ILE A 300 2.92 -19.82 -8.40
N GLU A 301 3.94 -20.58 -8.00
CA GLU A 301 4.33 -21.84 -8.66
C GLU A 301 3.25 -22.92 -8.52
N ALA A 302 2.48 -22.90 -7.41
CA ALA A 302 1.31 -23.75 -7.20
C ALA A 302 0.06 -23.30 -7.98
N GLY A 303 0.15 -22.19 -8.77
CA GLY A 303 -0.93 -21.72 -9.65
C GLY A 303 -1.80 -20.60 -9.08
N TYR A 304 -1.47 -20.04 -7.91
CA TYR A 304 -2.14 -18.85 -7.39
C TYR A 304 -1.75 -17.62 -8.21
N ASP A 305 -2.70 -16.68 -8.34
CA ASP A 305 -2.46 -15.47 -9.08
C ASP A 305 -1.34 -14.63 -8.44
N GLY A 306 -0.32 -14.34 -9.25
CA GLY A 306 0.88 -13.62 -8.86
C GLY A 306 0.77 -12.09 -8.97
N ASP A 307 -0.40 -11.51 -9.30
CA ASP A 307 -0.60 -10.07 -9.24
C ASP A 307 -0.46 -9.61 -7.78
N TYR A 308 0.24 -8.50 -7.61
CA TYR A 308 0.52 -7.88 -6.31
C TYR A 308 -0.73 -7.61 -5.45
N ASN A 309 -1.91 -7.49 -6.07
CA ASN A 309 -3.19 -7.31 -5.39
C ASN A 309 -3.96 -8.62 -5.15
N ASN A 310 -3.47 -9.75 -5.65
CA ASN A 310 -4.21 -11.00 -5.70
C ASN A 310 -3.74 -12.03 -4.66
N GLN A 311 -4.21 -13.26 -4.79
CA GLN A 311 -4.20 -14.28 -3.74
C GLN A 311 -2.82 -14.62 -3.18
N ALA A 312 -1.78 -14.70 -4.00
CA ALA A 312 -0.45 -15.06 -3.54
C ALA A 312 0.11 -14.01 -2.57
N TYR A 313 0.09 -12.73 -2.96
CA TYR A 313 0.64 -11.65 -2.14
C TYR A 313 -0.27 -11.21 -0.98
N SER A 314 -1.59 -11.37 -1.09
CA SER A 314 -2.51 -11.06 0.01
C SER A 314 -2.48 -12.09 1.15
N SER A 315 -1.93 -13.28 0.91
CA SER A 315 -1.83 -14.35 1.91
C SER A 315 -0.53 -14.38 2.70
N VAL A 316 0.47 -13.56 2.31
CA VAL A 316 1.77 -13.47 3.00
C VAL A 316 1.91 -12.15 3.73
N MET A 317 2.75 -12.11 4.79
CA MET A 317 2.89 -10.97 5.69
C MET A 317 3.86 -9.91 5.13
N PHE A 318 3.83 -8.71 5.71
CA PHE A 318 4.76 -7.61 5.49
C PHE A 318 4.77 -7.02 4.07
N GLN A 319 3.72 -7.26 3.27
CA GLN A 319 3.63 -6.72 1.90
C GLN A 319 3.16 -5.27 1.82
N ASN A 320 2.64 -4.72 2.92
CA ASN A 320 2.10 -3.36 2.98
C ASN A 320 3.02 -2.40 3.74
N SER A 321 4.19 -2.87 4.16
CA SER A 321 5.20 -2.12 4.90
C SER A 321 6.54 -2.13 4.17
N ASN A 322 7.20 -0.98 4.11
CA ASN A 322 8.62 -0.88 3.77
C ASN A 322 9.44 -1.13 5.04
N LEU A 323 10.54 -1.85 4.94
CA LEU A 323 11.42 -2.14 6.06
C LEU A 323 12.76 -1.42 5.88
N SER A 324 13.32 -0.87 6.97
CA SER A 324 14.66 -0.28 6.96
C SER A 324 15.43 -0.64 8.21
N VAL A 325 16.71 -0.97 8.04
CA VAL A 325 17.63 -1.10 9.17
C VAL A 325 18.31 0.25 9.40
N ARG A 326 18.30 0.72 10.66
CA ARG A 326 19.03 1.93 11.04
C ARG A 326 20.42 1.57 11.55
N VAL A 327 21.44 2.06 10.84
CA VAL A 327 22.86 1.77 11.11
C VAL A 327 23.60 3.01 11.54
N THR A 328 24.59 2.83 12.43
CA THR A 328 25.49 3.90 12.88
C THR A 328 26.80 3.88 12.12
N ASP A 329 27.60 4.93 12.24
CA ASP A 329 28.95 5.00 11.67
C ASP A 329 29.83 3.87 12.23
N GLU A 330 29.68 3.53 13.52
CA GLU A 330 30.42 2.46 14.20
C GLU A 330 30.10 1.09 13.58
N PHE A 331 28.82 0.82 13.27
CA PHE A 331 28.42 -0.41 12.59
C PHE A 331 29.03 -0.50 11.19
N MET A 332 28.97 0.59 10.41
CA MET A 332 29.53 0.61 9.07
C MET A 332 31.06 0.42 9.07
N GLN A 333 31.75 1.00 10.06
CA GLN A 333 33.19 0.75 10.26
C GLN A 333 33.47 -0.70 10.69
N ALA A 334 32.61 -1.31 11.49
CA ALA A 334 32.70 -2.72 11.86
C ALA A 334 32.52 -3.63 10.65
N VAL A 335 31.60 -3.28 9.72
CA VAL A 335 31.43 -3.99 8.44
C VAL A 335 32.72 -3.93 7.59
N GLU A 336 33.35 -2.76 7.46
CA GLU A 336 34.60 -2.63 6.70
C GLU A 336 35.75 -3.45 7.31
N LYS A 337 35.84 -3.44 8.65
CA LYS A 337 36.89 -4.14 9.40
C LYS A 337 36.63 -5.63 9.64
N ASP A 338 35.46 -6.13 9.20
CA ASP A 338 34.97 -7.49 9.50
C ASP A 338 34.99 -7.82 11.01
N ALA A 339 34.52 -6.85 11.81
CA ALA A 339 34.52 -6.93 13.25
C ALA A 339 33.19 -7.50 13.79
N THR A 340 33.22 -7.91 15.04
CA THR A 340 32.05 -8.36 15.79
C THR A 340 31.14 -7.17 16.13
N TRP A 341 29.84 -7.38 15.98
CA TRP A 341 28.78 -6.46 16.39
C TRP A 341 27.95 -7.09 17.49
N THR A 342 27.71 -6.34 18.55
CA THR A 342 26.98 -6.80 19.74
C THR A 342 25.61 -6.16 19.79
N THR A 343 24.57 -6.95 20.02
CA THR A 343 23.20 -6.46 20.29
C THR A 343 22.99 -6.28 21.80
N HIS A 344 22.03 -5.45 22.17
CA HIS A 344 21.78 -5.09 23.54
C HIS A 344 20.30 -5.22 23.91
N ALA A 345 20.01 -5.78 25.09
CA ALA A 345 18.67 -5.84 25.63
C ALA A 345 18.05 -4.45 25.76
N VAL A 346 16.83 -4.28 25.27
CA VAL A 346 16.13 -2.99 25.29
C VAL A 346 15.81 -2.55 26.72
N THR A 347 15.48 -3.51 27.58
CA THR A 347 15.03 -3.24 28.97
C THR A 347 16.19 -3.02 29.94
N THR A 348 17.33 -3.68 29.76
CA THR A 348 18.45 -3.66 30.73
C THR A 348 19.73 -3.04 30.15
N GLY A 349 19.84 -2.94 28.81
CA GLY A 349 21.10 -2.52 28.16
C GLY A 349 22.21 -3.58 28.17
N GLU A 350 21.95 -4.77 28.70
CA GLU A 350 22.93 -5.86 28.75
C GLU A 350 23.24 -6.40 27.37
N LYS A 351 24.48 -6.89 27.19
CA LYS A 351 24.87 -7.59 25.95
C LYS A 351 24.05 -8.87 25.81
N MET A 352 23.59 -9.12 24.57
CA MET A 352 22.81 -10.32 24.25
C MET A 352 23.53 -11.19 23.22
N ASP A 353 23.41 -10.87 21.94
CA ASP A 353 23.97 -11.69 20.86
C ASP A 353 25.20 -10.98 20.24
N GLU A 354 26.17 -11.78 19.78
CA GLU A 354 27.31 -11.30 18.99
C GLU A 354 27.18 -11.86 17.56
N HIS A 355 27.32 -10.98 16.58
CA HIS A 355 27.28 -11.27 15.15
C HIS A 355 28.50 -10.74 14.44
N SER A 356 28.89 -11.31 13.30
CA SER A 356 29.77 -10.59 12.37
C SER A 356 28.99 -9.42 11.75
N ALA A 357 29.55 -8.21 11.83
CA ALA A 357 28.94 -7.04 11.19
C ALA A 357 28.80 -7.24 9.67
N ARG A 358 29.76 -7.91 9.04
CA ARG A 358 29.73 -8.26 7.63
C ARG A 358 28.62 -9.26 7.30
N GLU A 359 28.43 -10.30 8.14
CA GLU A 359 27.32 -11.25 7.96
C GLU A 359 25.96 -10.55 8.00
N LEU A 360 25.76 -9.60 8.93
CA LEU A 360 24.51 -8.81 8.99
C LEU A 360 24.34 -7.97 7.73
N MET A 361 25.39 -7.32 7.22
CA MET A 361 25.33 -6.56 5.97
C MET A 361 25.02 -7.48 4.76
N ASP A 362 25.62 -8.66 4.71
CA ASP A 362 25.34 -9.65 3.67
C ASP A 362 23.88 -10.14 3.70
N LEU A 363 23.30 -10.32 4.87
CA LEU A 363 21.88 -10.67 5.04
C LEU A 363 20.96 -9.52 4.56
N ILE A 364 21.31 -8.27 4.89
CA ILE A 364 20.59 -7.08 4.41
C ILE A 364 20.65 -7.03 2.87
N ALA A 365 21.84 -7.18 2.29
CA ALA A 365 22.03 -7.15 0.83
C ALA A 365 21.31 -8.30 0.13
N GLU A 366 21.28 -9.50 0.71
CA GLU A 366 20.54 -10.64 0.17
C GLU A 366 19.02 -10.42 0.24
N GLY A 367 18.50 -9.90 1.37
CA GLY A 367 17.08 -9.52 1.49
C GLY A 367 16.67 -8.52 0.41
N THR A 368 17.45 -7.46 0.27
CA THR A 368 17.25 -6.43 -0.77
C THR A 368 17.29 -7.03 -2.17
N ARG A 369 18.22 -7.96 -2.45
CA ARG A 369 18.33 -8.66 -3.74
C ARG A 369 17.08 -9.46 -4.08
N ILE A 370 16.44 -10.09 -3.08
CA ILE A 370 15.27 -10.96 -3.26
C ILE A 370 13.97 -10.17 -3.35
N CYS A 371 13.73 -9.22 -2.45
CA CYS A 371 12.44 -8.55 -2.33
C CYS A 371 12.48 -7.01 -2.30
N GLY A 372 13.68 -6.38 -2.40
CA GLY A 372 13.83 -4.92 -2.34
C GLY A 372 13.84 -4.35 -0.91
N ASP A 373 13.76 -5.18 0.11
CA ASP A 373 13.79 -4.82 1.54
C ASP A 373 14.76 -5.73 2.31
N PRO A 374 15.37 -5.23 3.41
CA PRO A 374 15.26 -3.88 3.95
C PRO A 374 16.16 -2.87 3.24
N GLY A 375 15.77 -1.58 3.24
CA GLY A 375 16.65 -0.47 2.94
C GLY A 375 17.56 -0.12 4.13
N LEU A 376 18.53 0.79 3.94
CA LEU A 376 19.35 1.32 5.01
C LEU A 376 19.07 2.80 5.28
N GLN A 377 19.11 3.17 6.57
CA GLN A 377 19.07 4.54 7.06
C GLN A 377 20.30 4.78 7.94
N TYR A 378 21.12 5.78 7.61
CA TYR A 378 22.37 6.07 8.29
C TYR A 378 22.13 7.01 9.48
N HIS A 379 21.88 6.42 10.65
CA HIS A 379 21.49 7.12 11.88
C HIS A 379 22.41 8.28 12.25
N SER A 380 23.73 8.06 12.18
CA SER A 380 24.74 9.08 12.49
C SER A 380 24.66 10.27 11.53
N THR A 381 24.55 10.01 10.22
CA THR A 381 24.41 11.07 9.21
C THR A 381 23.09 11.84 9.36
N VAL A 382 21.98 11.14 9.60
CA VAL A 382 20.67 11.78 9.82
C VAL A 382 20.74 12.76 10.98
N ASN A 383 21.28 12.33 12.12
CA ASN A 383 21.35 13.15 13.32
C ASN A 383 22.44 14.24 13.25
N ARG A 384 23.45 14.12 12.37
CA ARG A 384 24.44 15.19 12.09
C ARG A 384 23.78 16.42 11.44
N TRP A 385 22.74 16.23 10.63
CA TRP A 385 21.96 17.27 9.95
C TRP A 385 20.68 17.66 10.71
N HIS A 386 20.53 17.22 11.96
CA HIS A 386 19.35 17.50 12.76
C HIS A 386 19.34 18.95 13.26
N THR A 387 18.29 19.68 12.94
CA THR A 387 18.10 21.09 13.32
C THR A 387 17.68 21.26 14.79
N CYS A 388 17.04 20.25 15.39
CA CYS A 388 16.45 20.33 16.72
C CYS A 388 16.93 19.21 17.69
N PRO A 389 18.24 18.92 17.81
CA PRO A 389 18.74 17.79 18.60
C PRO A 389 18.47 17.93 20.11
N ASN A 390 18.33 19.17 20.63
CA ASN A 390 17.99 19.43 22.03
C ASN A 390 16.54 19.01 22.37
N SER A 391 15.73 18.73 21.38
CA SER A 391 14.34 18.29 21.56
C SER A 391 14.16 16.78 21.42
N GLY A 392 15.18 16.04 21.03
CA GLY A 392 15.23 14.59 20.90
C GLY A 392 15.92 14.14 19.60
N PRO A 393 16.35 12.89 19.50
CA PRO A 393 16.97 12.35 18.31
C PRO A 393 15.93 12.05 17.21
N ILE A 394 16.39 11.97 15.97
CA ILE A 394 15.61 11.44 14.85
C ILE A 394 15.76 9.91 14.83
N ASN A 395 14.69 9.17 15.14
CA ASN A 395 14.69 7.71 15.22
C ASN A 395 14.09 7.03 13.98
N ALA A 396 13.13 7.65 13.32
CA ALA A 396 12.36 7.04 12.25
C ALA A 396 12.29 7.92 10.99
N SER A 397 11.68 7.41 9.95
CA SER A 397 11.32 8.15 8.75
C SER A 397 9.89 7.81 8.32
N ASN A 398 9.31 8.62 7.43
CA ASN A 398 8.09 8.26 6.69
C ASN A 398 8.33 7.07 5.73
N PRO A 399 7.30 6.55 5.05
CA PRO A 399 7.42 5.34 4.21
C PRO A 399 8.45 5.39 3.08
N CYS A 400 8.71 6.56 2.52
CA CYS A 400 9.62 6.75 1.39
C CYS A 400 10.98 7.35 1.80
N SER A 401 11.22 7.53 3.09
CA SER A 401 12.48 8.00 3.71
C SER A 401 12.90 9.43 3.34
N GLU A 402 12.00 10.27 2.81
CA GLU A 402 12.29 11.70 2.58
C GLU A 402 12.02 12.58 3.79
N TYR A 403 11.11 12.21 4.67
CA TYR A 403 10.83 12.93 5.91
C TYR A 403 11.50 12.24 7.08
N MET A 404 12.48 12.91 7.69
CA MET A 404 13.22 12.45 8.86
C MET A 404 13.28 13.59 9.87
N PHE A 405 12.54 13.45 10.95
CA PHE A 405 12.42 14.45 12.00
C PHE A 405 12.14 13.77 13.35
N VAL A 406 11.87 14.55 14.39
CA VAL A 406 11.53 14.00 15.73
C VAL A 406 10.28 13.14 15.68
N ASP A 407 10.18 12.21 16.61
CA ASP A 407 9.01 11.32 16.73
C ASP A 407 7.73 12.12 17.01
N ASP A 408 6.57 11.53 16.68
CA ASP A 408 5.25 12.13 16.81
C ASP A 408 5.14 13.48 16.09
N SER A 409 5.56 13.49 14.82
CA SER A 409 5.56 14.68 13.97
C SER A 409 4.94 14.42 12.60
N ALA A 410 4.56 15.49 11.92
CA ALA A 410 3.96 15.46 10.59
C ALA A 410 4.64 16.45 9.66
N CYS A 411 4.57 16.17 8.35
CA CYS A 411 5.10 17.04 7.31
C CYS A 411 4.05 17.31 6.23
N ASN A 412 3.76 18.58 6.01
CA ASN A 412 2.98 19.02 4.86
C ASN A 412 3.91 19.13 3.65
N LEU A 413 3.51 18.56 2.51
CA LEU A 413 4.33 18.48 1.31
C LEU A 413 3.75 19.28 0.14
N ALA A 414 4.65 19.85 -0.67
CA ALA A 414 4.36 20.36 -2.00
C ALA A 414 5.56 20.10 -2.92
N SER A 415 5.36 20.11 -4.22
CA SER A 415 6.45 19.93 -5.19
C SER A 415 6.28 20.86 -6.39
N LEU A 416 7.40 21.44 -6.83
CA LEU A 416 7.48 22.31 -8.00
C LEU A 416 7.91 21.50 -9.23
N ASN A 417 7.37 21.84 -10.40
CA ASN A 417 7.73 21.23 -11.67
C ASN A 417 8.91 21.99 -12.31
N LEU A 418 10.13 21.47 -12.23
CA LEU A 418 11.34 22.14 -12.70
C LEU A 418 11.31 22.50 -14.19
N MET A 419 10.62 21.71 -15.02
CA MET A 419 10.50 22.01 -16.46
C MET A 419 9.75 23.32 -16.76
N LYS A 420 8.89 23.79 -15.85
CA LYS A 420 8.17 25.05 -15.98
C LYS A 420 9.05 26.29 -15.75
N PHE A 421 10.21 26.11 -15.14
CA PHE A 421 11.21 27.15 -14.90
C PHE A 421 12.38 27.09 -15.88
N ARG A 422 12.31 26.20 -16.90
CA ARG A 422 13.24 26.20 -18.03
C ARG A 422 12.79 27.24 -19.06
N LYS A 423 13.64 28.23 -19.36
CA LYS A 423 13.41 29.20 -20.40
C LYS A 423 13.67 28.59 -21.79
N GLU A 424 13.22 29.24 -22.83
CA GLU A 424 13.40 28.81 -24.24
C GLU A 424 14.88 28.65 -24.62
N ASP A 425 15.75 29.57 -24.16
CA ASP A 425 17.20 29.48 -24.37
C ASP A 425 17.90 28.34 -23.62
N GLY A 426 17.16 27.65 -22.75
CA GLY A 426 17.67 26.60 -21.87
C GLY A 426 18.20 27.08 -20.52
N SER A 427 18.19 28.39 -20.25
CA SER A 427 18.51 28.88 -18.91
C SER A 427 17.38 28.59 -17.91
N PHE A 428 17.72 28.61 -16.62
CA PHE A 428 16.77 28.39 -15.53
C PHE A 428 16.23 29.72 -15.00
N ASP A 429 14.91 29.83 -14.85
CA ASP A 429 14.24 31.00 -14.31
C ASP A 429 14.32 31.04 -12.77
N ILE A 430 15.40 31.63 -12.26
CA ILE A 430 15.66 31.74 -10.84
C ILE A 430 14.63 32.62 -10.15
N GLU A 431 14.22 33.70 -10.74
CA GLU A 431 13.30 34.65 -10.12
C GLU A 431 11.91 34.04 -9.95
N GLY A 432 11.33 33.54 -11.05
CA GLY A 432 10.06 32.80 -10.96
C GLY A 432 10.13 31.63 -9.99
N PHE A 433 11.25 30.89 -9.97
CA PHE A 433 11.43 29.78 -9.03
C PHE A 433 11.42 30.24 -7.57
N LYS A 434 12.14 31.31 -7.22
CA LYS A 434 12.16 31.89 -5.86
C LYS A 434 10.77 32.39 -5.43
N LYS A 435 10.03 33.07 -6.32
CA LYS A 435 8.67 33.53 -6.05
C LYS A 435 7.71 32.38 -5.80
N ALA A 436 7.77 31.32 -6.62
CA ALA A 436 6.95 30.13 -6.43
C ALA A 436 7.26 29.42 -5.11
N ILE A 437 8.55 29.28 -4.73
CA ILE A 437 8.97 28.72 -3.44
C ILE A 437 8.35 29.50 -2.29
N ARG A 438 8.46 30.84 -2.30
CA ARG A 438 7.92 31.70 -1.25
C ARG A 438 6.40 31.49 -1.07
N LEU A 439 5.64 31.48 -2.18
CA LEU A 439 4.19 31.28 -2.15
C LEU A 439 3.80 29.91 -1.60
N PHE A 440 4.49 28.83 -2.01
CA PHE A 440 4.19 27.50 -1.49
C PHE A 440 4.58 27.35 -0.01
N ILE A 441 5.69 27.95 0.47
CA ILE A 441 6.06 27.97 1.88
C ILE A 441 4.99 28.68 2.73
N ILE A 442 4.51 29.83 2.29
CA ILE A 442 3.41 30.54 2.97
C ILE A 442 2.15 29.69 3.00
N ALA A 443 1.77 29.07 1.86
CA ALA A 443 0.60 28.19 1.79
C ALA A 443 0.71 26.98 2.74
N GLN A 444 1.87 26.33 2.77
CA GLN A 444 2.12 25.18 3.64
C GLN A 444 2.10 25.58 5.13
N GLU A 445 2.62 26.75 5.46
CA GLU A 445 2.62 27.29 6.81
C GLU A 445 1.20 27.61 7.32
N ILE A 446 0.37 28.24 6.48
CA ILE A 446 -1.07 28.45 6.77
C ILE A 446 -1.80 27.12 6.98
N LEU A 447 -1.45 26.09 6.18
CA LEU A 447 -2.03 24.75 6.35
C LEU A 447 -1.64 24.11 7.67
N VAL A 448 -0.43 24.34 8.21
CA VAL A 448 -0.01 23.82 9.52
C VAL A 448 -0.86 24.41 10.65
N ASP A 449 -1.14 25.70 10.62
CA ASP A 449 -2.02 26.36 11.62
C ASP A 449 -3.46 25.83 11.55
N ASN A 450 -3.88 25.38 10.37
CA ASN A 450 -5.26 25.00 10.09
C ASN A 450 -5.43 23.50 9.82
N ALA A 451 -4.52 22.66 10.34
CA ALA A 451 -4.58 21.21 10.17
C ALA A 451 -4.96 20.50 11.48
N SER A 452 -5.48 19.28 11.32
CA SER A 452 -5.65 18.34 12.42
C SER A 452 -4.90 17.04 12.22
N TYR A 453 -4.71 16.32 13.30
CA TYR A 453 -3.88 15.15 13.39
C TYR A 453 -4.58 14.05 14.20
N PRO A 454 -4.34 12.76 13.93
CA PRO A 454 -5.07 11.67 14.61
C PRO A 454 -4.61 11.43 16.06
N ASP A 455 -3.49 11.99 16.46
CA ASP A 455 -2.91 11.86 17.80
C ASP A 455 -2.59 13.24 18.37
N LYS A 456 -2.83 13.40 19.69
CA LYS A 456 -2.58 14.66 20.42
C LYS A 456 -1.11 15.05 20.41
N ALA A 457 -0.19 14.09 20.54
CA ALA A 457 1.25 14.37 20.53
C ALA A 457 1.70 14.92 19.16
N ILE A 458 1.14 14.38 18.07
CA ILE A 458 1.45 14.88 16.72
C ILE A 458 0.93 16.31 16.53
N ALA A 459 -0.29 16.62 17.04
CA ALA A 459 -0.84 17.97 16.97
C ALA A 459 0.06 18.97 17.73
N VAL A 460 0.52 18.61 18.91
CA VAL A 460 1.46 19.40 19.71
C VAL A 460 2.78 19.62 18.98
N ASN A 461 3.44 18.55 18.52
CA ASN A 461 4.75 18.65 17.87
C ASN A 461 4.66 19.38 16.51
N SER A 462 3.55 19.23 15.79
CA SER A 462 3.33 19.97 14.54
C SER A 462 3.25 21.49 14.79
N HIS A 463 2.68 21.91 15.90
CA HIS A 463 2.71 23.31 16.34
C HIS A 463 4.10 23.73 16.82
N LEU A 464 4.74 22.93 17.68
CA LEU A 464 6.03 23.27 18.28
C LEU A 464 7.18 23.41 17.29
N PHE A 465 7.17 22.63 16.18
CA PHE A 465 8.28 22.54 15.22
C PHE A 465 7.93 23.00 13.80
N ARG A 466 6.68 22.93 13.38
CA ARG A 466 6.16 23.40 12.09
C ARG A 466 6.94 22.88 10.89
N ALA A 467 7.17 21.57 10.84
CA ALA A 467 7.96 20.94 9.78
C ALA A 467 7.21 20.94 8.43
N LEU A 468 7.87 21.45 7.40
CA LEU A 468 7.40 21.50 6.02
C LEU A 468 8.30 20.65 5.12
N GLY A 469 7.77 20.29 3.93
CA GLY A 469 8.48 19.50 2.95
C GLY A 469 8.21 19.97 1.53
N LEU A 470 8.73 21.15 1.15
CA LEU A 470 8.73 21.57 -0.24
C LEU A 470 9.82 20.81 -1.00
N GLY A 471 9.48 20.31 -2.19
CA GLY A 471 10.40 19.62 -3.08
C GLY A 471 10.18 20.00 -4.54
N TYR A 472 10.69 19.18 -5.44
CA TYR A 472 10.48 19.33 -6.86
C TYR A 472 10.29 18.00 -7.59
N ALA A 473 9.83 18.07 -8.83
CA ALA A 473 9.74 16.95 -9.79
C ALA A 473 10.38 17.35 -11.11
N ASN A 474 10.57 16.39 -11.99
CA ASN A 474 11.06 16.60 -13.36
C ASN A 474 12.55 16.94 -13.48
N LEU A 475 13.39 16.58 -12.49
CA LEU A 475 14.84 16.80 -12.60
C LEU A 475 15.44 16.04 -13.79
N GLY A 476 15.09 14.75 -13.95
CA GLY A 476 15.60 13.93 -15.06
C GLY A 476 15.25 14.51 -16.42
N SER A 477 14.01 15.00 -16.58
CA SER A 477 13.55 15.68 -17.81
C SER A 477 14.28 16.99 -18.04
N LEU A 478 14.50 17.79 -16.98
CA LEU A 478 15.27 19.03 -17.10
C LEU A 478 16.68 18.74 -17.61
N MET A 479 17.38 17.75 -17.02
CA MET A 479 18.73 17.39 -17.47
C MET A 479 18.74 16.92 -18.93
N MET A 480 17.81 16.06 -19.32
CA MET A 480 17.68 15.59 -20.71
C MET A 480 17.38 16.74 -21.66
N SER A 481 16.46 17.65 -21.33
CA SER A 481 16.10 18.82 -22.17
C SER A 481 17.25 19.79 -22.39
N LEU A 482 18.23 19.79 -21.50
CA LEU A 482 19.47 20.55 -21.60
C LEU A 482 20.56 19.78 -22.37
N ALA A 483 20.23 18.62 -22.93
CA ALA A 483 21.18 17.68 -23.58
C ALA A 483 22.31 17.21 -22.64
N LEU A 484 22.04 17.14 -21.33
CA LEU A 484 22.98 16.70 -20.32
C LEU A 484 22.73 15.25 -19.95
N ARG A 485 23.79 14.48 -19.84
CA ARG A 485 23.72 13.12 -19.26
C ARG A 485 23.38 13.23 -17.78
N TYR A 486 22.40 12.46 -17.32
CA TYR A 486 22.02 12.42 -15.89
C TYR A 486 23.21 12.07 -14.98
N ASP A 487 24.14 11.26 -15.45
CA ASP A 487 25.32 10.78 -14.71
C ASP A 487 26.57 11.69 -14.88
N SER A 488 26.43 12.90 -15.46
CA SER A 488 27.52 13.87 -15.63
C SER A 488 27.76 14.73 -14.39
N ASP A 489 28.98 15.21 -14.22
CA ASP A 489 29.31 16.16 -13.15
C ASP A 489 28.57 17.49 -13.30
N GLN A 490 28.34 17.92 -14.54
CA GLN A 490 27.54 19.11 -14.84
C GLN A 490 26.09 18.95 -14.40
N ALA A 491 25.43 17.82 -14.70
CA ALA A 491 24.06 17.57 -14.25
C ALA A 491 23.95 17.54 -12.73
N ARG A 492 24.91 16.92 -12.04
CA ARG A 492 24.99 16.89 -10.57
C ARG A 492 25.17 18.28 -9.97
N ALA A 493 26.05 19.10 -10.54
CA ALA A 493 26.30 20.46 -10.07
C ALA A 493 25.08 21.36 -10.23
N ILE A 494 24.38 21.28 -11.37
CA ILE A 494 23.13 22.02 -11.63
C ILE A 494 22.02 21.56 -10.66
N ALA A 495 21.86 20.25 -10.46
CA ALA A 495 20.88 19.70 -9.52
C ALA A 495 21.15 20.18 -8.08
N GLY A 496 22.42 20.19 -7.67
CA GLY A 496 22.85 20.74 -6.38
C GLY A 496 22.53 22.23 -6.25
N ALA A 497 22.85 23.05 -7.25
CA ALA A 497 22.57 24.47 -7.25
C ALA A 497 21.06 24.78 -7.18
N ILE A 498 20.23 24.12 -7.97
CA ILE A 498 18.76 24.26 -7.92
C ILE A 498 18.23 23.90 -6.53
N SER A 499 18.72 22.83 -5.94
CA SER A 499 18.31 22.40 -4.59
C SER A 499 18.77 23.38 -3.51
N ALA A 500 19.97 23.96 -3.68
CA ALA A 500 20.50 25.01 -2.80
C ALA A 500 19.64 26.28 -2.87
N ILE A 501 19.28 26.76 -4.06
CA ILE A 501 18.37 27.90 -4.27
C ILE A 501 17.02 27.61 -3.61
N MET A 502 16.45 26.41 -3.82
CA MET A 502 15.16 26.03 -3.24
C MET A 502 15.16 26.13 -1.73
N THR A 503 16.09 25.49 -1.07
CA THR A 503 16.06 25.40 0.40
C THR A 503 16.51 26.70 1.05
N GLY A 504 17.49 27.41 0.49
CA GLY A 504 17.88 28.74 0.97
C GLY A 504 16.74 29.74 0.90
N THR A 505 16.03 29.78 -0.26
CA THR A 505 14.83 30.61 -0.43
C THR A 505 13.69 30.22 0.51
N ALA A 506 13.48 28.91 0.72
CA ALA A 506 12.45 28.42 1.64
C ALA A 506 12.73 28.82 3.11
N TYR A 507 13.99 28.78 3.54
CA TYR A 507 14.36 29.28 4.89
C TYR A 507 14.30 30.81 4.98
N SER A 508 14.60 31.54 3.90
CA SER A 508 14.41 33.00 3.87
C SER A 508 12.92 33.37 4.01
N ALA A 509 12.02 32.64 3.32
CA ALA A 509 10.57 32.80 3.48
C ALA A 509 10.10 32.41 4.90
N SER A 510 10.68 31.36 5.48
CA SER A 510 10.42 30.97 6.87
C SER A 510 10.82 32.05 7.88
N ALA A 511 11.96 32.74 7.66
CA ALA A 511 12.37 33.87 8.49
C ALA A 511 11.46 35.09 8.30
N GLU A 512 11.01 35.37 7.07
CA GLU A 512 10.03 36.41 6.78
C GLU A 512 8.73 36.18 7.53
N ILE A 513 8.20 34.94 7.50
CA ILE A 513 7.01 34.57 8.28
C ILE A 513 7.28 34.69 9.79
N ALA A 514 8.48 34.30 10.27
CA ALA A 514 8.85 34.43 11.67
C ALA A 514 8.86 35.88 12.16
N SER A 515 9.18 36.85 11.30
CA SER A 515 9.14 38.29 11.65
C SER A 515 7.74 38.80 11.98
N ILE A 516 6.68 38.07 11.57
CA ILE A 516 5.26 38.44 11.74
C ILE A 516 4.56 37.50 12.72
N LYS A 517 4.84 36.21 12.62
CA LYS A 517 4.16 35.15 13.38
C LYS A 517 5.05 34.53 14.46
N GLU A 518 6.18 35.13 14.78
CA GLU A 518 7.22 34.64 15.68
C GLU A 518 7.91 33.34 15.16
N PRO A 519 9.14 33.03 15.60
CA PRO A 519 9.79 31.75 15.33
C PRO A 519 8.98 30.56 15.86
N PHE A 520 9.27 29.35 15.36
CA PHE A 520 8.65 28.14 15.93
C PHE A 520 8.99 28.01 17.43
N GLU A 521 8.05 27.51 18.23
CA GLU A 521 8.12 27.60 19.70
C GLU A 521 9.38 26.98 20.31
N GLN A 522 9.93 25.91 19.71
CA GLN A 522 11.16 25.27 20.17
C GLN A 522 12.44 25.89 19.57
N PHE A 523 12.35 27.02 18.86
CA PHE A 523 13.49 27.64 18.18
C PHE A 523 14.59 28.04 19.17
N GLU A 524 14.31 28.79 20.21
CA GLU A 524 15.33 29.28 21.16
C GLU A 524 16.09 28.12 21.83
N LYS A 525 15.40 27.03 22.15
CA LYS A 525 16.03 25.81 22.69
C LYS A 525 17.03 25.17 21.73
N ASN A 526 16.79 25.30 20.42
CA ASN A 526 17.57 24.65 19.36
C ASN A 526 18.36 25.63 18.48
N LYS A 527 18.37 26.93 18.81
CA LYS A 527 18.91 28.01 17.97
C LYS A 527 20.32 27.73 17.46
N ASP A 528 21.23 27.41 18.36
CA ASP A 528 22.63 27.18 17.99
C ASP A 528 22.78 25.99 17.04
N SER A 529 22.06 24.91 17.32
CA SER A 529 22.05 23.73 16.46
C SER A 529 21.42 24.02 15.10
N MET A 530 20.31 24.75 15.09
CA MET A 530 19.60 25.15 13.87
C MET A 530 20.50 26.02 12.99
N LEU A 531 21.07 27.10 13.53
CA LEU A 531 21.96 27.99 12.79
C LEU A 531 23.26 27.32 12.34
N LYS A 532 23.78 26.36 13.15
CA LYS A 532 24.91 25.52 12.73
C LYS A 532 24.55 24.71 11.47
N VAL A 533 23.41 24.06 11.43
CA VAL A 533 22.96 23.29 10.27
C VAL A 533 22.74 24.19 9.04
N ILE A 534 22.12 25.35 9.23
CA ILE A 534 21.96 26.36 8.15
C ILE A 534 23.34 26.77 7.59
N ASN A 535 24.32 27.01 8.47
CA ASN A 535 25.68 27.35 8.03
C ASN A 535 26.38 26.17 7.32
N MET A 536 26.13 24.93 7.73
CA MET A 536 26.63 23.74 7.02
C MET A 536 26.08 23.69 5.58
N HIS A 537 24.78 23.89 5.38
CA HIS A 537 24.16 23.98 4.06
C HIS A 537 24.79 25.11 3.21
N ARG A 538 24.97 26.31 3.82
CA ARG A 538 25.61 27.47 3.19
C ARG A 538 27.04 27.14 2.73
N GLN A 539 27.84 26.47 3.56
CA GLN A 539 29.20 26.07 3.21
C GLN A 539 29.22 25.24 1.92
N HIS A 540 28.38 24.21 1.86
CA HIS A 540 28.26 23.40 0.65
C HIS A 540 27.81 24.18 -0.60
N ALA A 541 26.98 25.25 -0.42
CA ALA A 541 26.61 26.11 -1.54
C ALA A 541 27.79 26.96 -2.04
N CYS A 542 28.68 27.40 -1.14
CA CYS A 542 29.92 28.05 -1.51
C CYS A 542 30.92 27.10 -2.21
N ASP A 543 30.85 25.81 -1.91
CA ASP A 543 31.74 24.77 -2.45
C ASP A 543 31.23 24.17 -3.78
N LEU A 544 30.16 24.73 -4.39
CA LEU A 544 29.67 24.27 -5.69
C LEU A 544 30.74 24.40 -6.76
N PRO A 545 31.02 23.34 -7.58
CA PRO A 545 32.16 23.31 -8.49
C PRO A 545 32.03 24.33 -9.65
N GLU A 546 32.99 25.24 -9.76
CA GLU A 546 33.00 26.28 -10.80
C GLU A 546 33.07 25.73 -12.22
N SER A 547 33.81 24.62 -12.42
CA SER A 547 33.99 24.00 -13.72
C SER A 547 32.74 23.34 -14.29
N HIS A 548 31.73 23.05 -13.45
CA HIS A 548 30.55 22.28 -13.84
C HIS A 548 29.22 22.97 -13.55
N CYS A 549 29.20 24.01 -12.71
CA CYS A 549 28.00 24.76 -12.39
C CYS A 549 28.00 26.13 -13.08
N PRO A 550 26.97 26.49 -13.85
CA PRO A 550 26.85 27.83 -14.40
C PRO A 550 26.94 28.91 -13.33
N GLU A 551 27.69 29.94 -13.59
CA GLU A 551 27.97 31.00 -12.63
C GLU A 551 26.72 31.65 -12.04
N TYR A 552 25.71 31.94 -12.88
CA TYR A 552 24.45 32.53 -12.43
C TYR A 552 23.68 31.65 -11.42
N LEU A 553 23.71 30.31 -11.58
CA LEU A 553 23.10 29.37 -10.62
C LEU A 553 23.90 29.31 -9.33
N ARG A 554 25.24 29.30 -9.44
CA ARG A 554 26.14 29.23 -8.27
C ARG A 554 25.99 30.48 -7.39
N ASN A 555 25.98 31.66 -8.03
CA ASN A 555 25.78 32.92 -7.33
C ASN A 555 24.41 32.97 -6.63
N ALA A 556 23.34 32.59 -7.35
CA ALA A 556 21.99 32.55 -6.78
C ALA A 556 21.85 31.54 -5.62
N ALA A 557 22.55 30.42 -5.68
CA ALA A 557 22.59 29.43 -4.59
C ALA A 557 23.26 30.01 -3.35
N LYS A 558 24.42 30.64 -3.52
CA LYS A 558 25.14 31.31 -2.42
C LYS A 558 24.30 32.41 -1.80
N ASP A 559 23.75 33.31 -2.63
CA ASP A 559 22.94 34.43 -2.15
C ASP A 559 21.71 33.97 -1.37
N ALA A 560 21.04 32.88 -1.82
CA ALA A 560 19.88 32.33 -1.12
C ALA A 560 20.23 31.86 0.30
N TRP A 561 21.41 31.22 0.48
CA TRP A 561 21.85 30.78 1.79
C TRP A 561 22.45 31.88 2.66
N ASP A 562 23.12 32.90 2.08
CA ASP A 562 23.55 34.10 2.78
C ASP A 562 22.34 34.83 3.38
N GLN A 563 21.26 35.00 2.59
CA GLN A 563 20.00 35.59 3.03
C GLN A 563 19.32 34.77 4.12
N ALA A 564 19.25 33.44 3.97
CA ALA A 564 18.64 32.56 4.95
C ALA A 564 19.36 32.60 6.31
N LEU A 565 20.70 32.60 6.30
CA LEU A 565 21.50 32.67 7.53
C LEU A 565 21.38 34.03 8.20
N ASP A 566 21.45 35.13 7.44
CA ASP A 566 21.33 36.48 7.96
C ASP A 566 19.96 36.71 8.59
N ALA A 567 18.89 36.40 7.86
CA ALA A 567 17.51 36.53 8.34
C ALA A 567 17.24 35.64 9.53
N GLY A 568 17.61 34.34 9.46
CA GLY A 568 17.42 33.39 10.56
C GLY A 568 18.18 33.78 11.82
N THR A 569 19.35 34.44 11.70
CA THR A 569 20.11 34.94 12.83
C THR A 569 19.41 36.13 13.48
N LYS A 570 18.81 37.03 12.68
CA LYS A 570 18.18 38.28 13.14
C LYS A 570 16.81 38.05 13.77
N VAL A 571 15.96 37.30 13.12
CA VAL A 571 14.54 37.16 13.52
C VAL A 571 14.13 35.75 13.91
N GLY A 572 15.00 34.77 13.72
CA GLY A 572 14.66 33.36 13.89
C GLY A 572 13.99 32.74 12.67
N LEU A 573 13.51 31.50 12.81
CA LEU A 573 12.87 30.75 11.73
C LEU A 573 11.51 30.23 12.18
N ARG A 574 10.52 30.29 11.29
CA ARG A 574 9.16 29.80 11.56
C ARG A 574 9.05 28.27 11.47
N ASN A 575 9.96 27.61 10.77
CA ASN A 575 9.89 26.18 10.48
C ASN A 575 11.22 25.50 10.79
N ALA A 576 11.19 24.43 11.55
CA ALA A 576 12.37 23.65 11.90
C ALA A 576 12.94 22.86 10.71
N GLN A 577 12.10 22.54 9.73
CA GLN A 577 12.43 21.90 8.45
C GLN A 577 11.55 22.51 7.35
N VAL A 578 12.08 22.70 6.15
CA VAL A 578 11.33 23.35 5.03
C VAL A 578 11.28 22.52 3.76
N THR A 579 12.27 21.64 3.51
CA THR A 579 12.35 20.89 2.24
C THR A 579 12.57 19.40 2.42
N VAL A 580 11.98 18.62 1.50
CA VAL A 580 12.24 17.19 1.28
C VAL A 580 12.16 16.91 -0.22
N LEU A 581 12.79 15.85 -0.71
CA LEU A 581 12.53 15.37 -2.07
C LEU A 581 11.65 14.13 -2.01
N ALA A 582 10.35 14.37 -2.16
CA ALA A 582 9.34 13.34 -2.19
C ALA A 582 9.31 12.59 -3.53
N PRO A 583 8.73 11.37 -3.60
CA PRO A 583 8.62 10.61 -4.85
C PRO A 583 7.77 11.29 -5.92
N THR A 584 6.87 12.19 -5.57
CA THR A 584 5.96 12.92 -6.49
C THR A 584 5.19 12.03 -7.48
N GLY A 585 4.80 10.82 -7.07
CA GLY A 585 4.19 9.85 -7.98
C GLY A 585 2.90 10.34 -8.63
N THR A 586 1.83 10.53 -7.85
CA THR A 586 0.51 10.92 -8.36
C THR A 586 0.47 12.40 -8.75
N ILE A 587 1.06 13.28 -7.95
CA ILE A 587 1.09 14.72 -8.24
C ILE A 587 2.01 15.05 -9.43
N GLY A 588 3.03 14.23 -9.70
CA GLY A 588 3.85 14.36 -10.91
C GLY A 588 3.01 14.19 -12.19
N PHE A 589 2.09 13.20 -12.21
CA PHE A 589 1.16 13.04 -13.34
C PHE A 589 0.11 14.14 -13.41
N LEU A 590 -0.30 14.71 -12.27
CA LEU A 590 -1.17 15.90 -12.26
C LEU A 590 -0.48 17.10 -12.92
N MET A 591 0.84 17.23 -12.72
CA MET A 591 1.67 18.31 -13.28
C MET A 591 2.25 17.98 -14.67
N ASP A 592 1.84 16.88 -15.30
CA ASP A 592 2.38 16.40 -16.58
C ASP A 592 3.89 16.19 -16.62
N CYS A 593 4.49 15.81 -15.49
CA CYS A 593 5.90 15.50 -15.39
C CYS A 593 6.24 14.17 -16.08
N ASP A 594 7.28 14.15 -16.89
CA ASP A 594 7.83 12.93 -17.48
C ASP A 594 8.63 12.10 -16.45
N THR A 595 9.35 12.79 -15.52
CA THR A 595 10.11 12.17 -14.45
C THR A 595 9.64 12.64 -13.08
N THR A 596 9.76 11.77 -12.07
CA THR A 596 9.24 12.00 -10.71
C THR A 596 10.39 12.35 -9.75
N GLY A 597 10.19 13.36 -8.90
CA GLY A 597 11.19 13.78 -7.92
C GLY A 597 12.56 14.04 -8.56
N ILE A 598 13.59 13.46 -7.95
CA ILE A 598 14.99 13.49 -8.40
C ILE A 598 15.32 12.35 -9.39
N GLU A 599 14.34 11.49 -9.72
CA GLU A 599 14.58 10.32 -10.57
C GLU A 599 14.97 10.70 -12.00
N PRO A 600 15.87 9.94 -12.68
CA PRO A 600 15.98 9.98 -14.12
C PRO A 600 14.75 9.36 -14.76
N ASP A 601 14.63 9.43 -16.08
CA ASP A 601 13.60 8.68 -16.75
C ASP A 601 13.77 7.16 -16.54
N ILE A 602 12.66 6.46 -16.30
CA ILE A 602 12.66 5.01 -16.12
C ILE A 602 12.95 4.32 -17.46
N ALA A 603 12.31 4.79 -18.52
CA ALA A 603 12.50 4.38 -19.91
C ALA A 603 11.87 5.43 -20.82
N LEU A 604 12.35 5.60 -22.05
CA LEU A 604 11.77 6.53 -23.02
C LEU A 604 10.35 6.15 -23.41
N VAL A 605 10.02 4.85 -23.39
CA VAL A 605 8.67 4.32 -23.50
C VAL A 605 8.40 3.46 -22.26
N LYS A 606 7.41 3.80 -21.49
CA LYS A 606 7.04 3.12 -20.24
C LYS A 606 5.58 2.71 -20.23
N TYR A 607 5.30 1.60 -19.59
CA TYR A 607 3.97 1.06 -19.37
C TYR A 607 3.64 1.11 -17.88
N LYS A 608 2.59 1.80 -17.51
CA LYS A 608 2.14 1.90 -16.11
C LYS A 608 0.89 1.06 -15.91
N LEU A 609 0.96 0.14 -14.94
CA LEU A 609 -0.21 -0.57 -14.45
C LEU A 609 -1.01 0.37 -13.54
N LEU A 610 -2.27 0.60 -13.86
CA LEU A 610 -3.17 1.42 -13.06
C LEU A 610 -3.77 0.59 -11.92
N ALA A 611 -3.99 1.22 -10.77
CA ALA A 611 -4.69 0.56 -9.66
C ALA A 611 -6.11 0.20 -10.09
N GLY A 612 -6.40 -1.10 -10.18
CA GLY A 612 -7.64 -1.64 -10.71
C GLY A 612 -7.50 -2.37 -12.06
N GLY A 613 -6.24 -2.55 -12.56
CA GLY A 613 -5.95 -3.15 -13.87
C GLY A 613 -5.96 -2.12 -15.00
N GLY A 614 -5.41 -2.46 -16.14
CA GLY A 614 -5.25 -1.59 -17.31
C GLY A 614 -3.87 -0.95 -17.41
N MET A 615 -3.31 -0.96 -18.63
CA MET A 615 -1.96 -0.43 -18.92
C MET A 615 -2.03 0.86 -19.72
N LEU A 616 -1.22 1.85 -19.30
CA LEU A 616 -1.07 3.12 -20.01
C LEU A 616 0.34 3.21 -20.59
N LYS A 617 0.44 3.40 -21.94
CA LYS A 617 1.70 3.68 -22.62
C LYS A 617 2.02 5.15 -22.44
N LEU A 618 3.22 5.45 -21.96
CA LEU A 618 3.75 6.81 -21.78
C LEU A 618 5.02 6.94 -22.60
N VAL A 619 5.09 7.96 -23.45
CA VAL A 619 6.28 8.32 -24.22
C VAL A 619 6.83 9.62 -23.67
N THR A 620 8.14 9.69 -23.46
CA THR A 620 8.84 10.84 -22.90
C THR A 620 8.81 12.04 -23.85
N LYS A 621 8.25 13.18 -23.39
CA LYS A 621 8.05 14.41 -24.19
C LYS A 621 9.31 15.24 -24.35
N THR A 622 10.35 15.00 -23.54
CA THR A 622 11.59 15.79 -23.52
C THR A 622 12.61 15.38 -24.57
N VAL A 623 12.43 14.21 -25.22
CA VAL A 623 13.35 13.74 -26.26
C VAL A 623 13.48 14.72 -27.43
N PRO A 624 12.40 15.23 -28.04
CA PRO A 624 12.52 16.24 -29.11
C PRO A 624 13.32 17.47 -28.70
N MET A 625 13.11 18.00 -27.49
CA MET A 625 13.83 19.19 -26.99
C MET A 625 15.34 18.93 -26.84
N ALA A 626 15.70 17.71 -26.40
CA ALA A 626 17.10 17.33 -26.28
C ALA A 626 17.78 17.21 -27.65
N LEU A 627 17.10 16.61 -28.64
CA LEU A 627 17.59 16.49 -30.01
C LEU A 627 17.76 17.85 -30.67
N GLU A 628 16.79 18.77 -30.49
CA GLU A 628 16.90 20.15 -30.97
C GLU A 628 18.12 20.85 -30.35
N LYS A 629 18.32 20.74 -29.04
CA LYS A 629 19.48 21.31 -28.34
C LYS A 629 20.83 20.72 -28.83
N LEU A 630 20.82 19.48 -29.30
CA LEU A 630 21.97 18.79 -29.90
C LEU A 630 22.20 19.16 -31.37
N GLY A 631 21.30 19.98 -32.01
CA GLY A 631 21.44 20.49 -33.36
C GLY A 631 20.85 19.61 -34.46
N TYR A 632 19.95 18.67 -34.15
CA TYR A 632 19.24 17.87 -35.14
C TYR A 632 18.14 18.70 -35.84
N SER A 633 17.95 18.45 -37.14
CA SER A 633 16.87 19.04 -37.91
C SER A 633 15.50 18.44 -37.50
N ILE A 634 14.42 19.16 -37.85
CA ILE A 634 13.04 18.71 -37.54
C ILE A 634 12.73 17.34 -38.16
N ASP A 635 13.24 17.06 -39.36
CA ASP A 635 13.04 15.76 -40.04
C ASP A 635 13.78 14.64 -39.36
N GLU A 636 15.03 14.86 -38.91
CA GLU A 636 15.80 13.89 -38.11
C GLU A 636 15.15 13.63 -36.77
N ILE A 637 14.70 14.68 -36.07
CA ILE A 637 13.97 14.57 -34.78
C ILE A 637 12.74 13.68 -34.97
N LYS A 638 11.94 13.94 -36.03
CA LYS A 638 10.76 13.15 -36.31
C LYS A 638 11.10 11.68 -36.58
N SER A 639 12.10 11.42 -37.42
CA SER A 639 12.57 10.07 -37.74
C SER A 639 13.02 9.31 -36.50
N ILE A 640 13.80 9.95 -35.60
CA ILE A 640 14.26 9.38 -34.32
C ILE A 640 13.08 9.11 -33.40
N CYS A 641 12.13 10.03 -33.27
CA CYS A 641 10.94 9.83 -32.42
C CYS A 641 10.05 8.68 -32.95
N ASP A 642 9.82 8.59 -34.26
CA ASP A 642 9.10 7.49 -34.89
C ASP A 642 9.82 6.14 -34.68
N TYR A 643 11.15 6.15 -34.68
CA TYR A 643 11.95 4.97 -34.36
C TYR A 643 11.76 4.54 -32.91
N ILE A 644 11.80 5.47 -31.95
CA ILE A 644 11.57 5.19 -30.51
C ILE A 644 10.17 4.62 -30.30
N ASP A 645 9.15 5.20 -30.93
CA ASP A 645 7.77 4.75 -30.76
C ASP A 645 7.55 3.32 -31.29
N LYS A 646 8.27 2.94 -32.36
CA LYS A 646 8.20 1.61 -32.98
C LYS A 646 9.06 0.59 -32.24
N ASN A 647 10.28 0.93 -31.82
CA ASN A 647 11.29 0.00 -31.31
C ASN A 647 11.45 0.03 -29.78
N GLU A 648 10.77 0.96 -29.09
CA GLU A 648 10.81 1.17 -27.63
C GLU A 648 12.24 1.49 -27.11
N THR A 649 13.13 1.93 -27.99
CA THR A 649 14.50 2.34 -27.68
C THR A 649 15.00 3.35 -28.70
N ILE A 650 15.93 4.21 -28.30
CA ILE A 650 16.64 5.12 -29.20
C ILE A 650 17.91 4.46 -29.80
N GLU A 651 18.39 3.36 -29.18
CA GLU A 651 19.56 2.65 -29.65
C GLU A 651 19.31 2.03 -31.04
N GLY A 652 20.10 2.42 -32.02
CA GLY A 652 20.01 1.96 -33.40
C GLY A 652 19.20 2.90 -34.32
N ALA A 653 18.76 4.04 -33.86
CA ALA A 653 18.21 5.09 -34.72
C ALA A 653 19.33 5.60 -35.65
N LYS A 654 19.10 5.56 -36.96
CA LYS A 654 20.18 5.76 -37.98
C LYS A 654 20.71 7.21 -37.99
N GLU A 655 19.82 8.15 -37.74
CA GLU A 655 20.14 9.58 -37.77
C GLU A 655 20.81 10.05 -36.46
N LEU A 656 20.81 9.24 -35.40
CA LEU A 656 21.38 9.61 -34.11
C LEU A 656 22.88 9.37 -34.06
N ASN A 657 23.64 10.41 -33.73
CA ASN A 657 25.08 10.28 -33.46
C ASN A 657 25.29 9.41 -32.20
N PRO A 658 26.09 8.33 -32.27
CA PRO A 658 26.38 7.46 -31.13
C PRO A 658 26.90 8.18 -29.88
N ASP A 659 27.63 9.29 -30.04
CA ASP A 659 28.15 10.09 -28.92
C ASP A 659 27.06 10.79 -28.13
N HIS A 660 25.86 10.97 -28.70
CA HIS A 660 24.70 11.58 -28.04
C HIS A 660 23.83 10.56 -27.28
N LEU A 661 24.01 9.25 -27.52
CA LEU A 661 23.25 8.19 -26.85
C LEU A 661 23.19 8.33 -25.31
N PRO A 662 24.31 8.68 -24.61
CA PRO A 662 24.31 8.78 -23.15
C PRO A 662 23.34 9.85 -22.58
N VAL A 663 22.92 10.83 -23.36
CA VAL A 663 21.93 11.84 -22.96
C VAL A 663 20.55 11.19 -22.70
N PHE A 664 20.26 10.13 -23.43
CA PHE A 664 18.98 9.41 -23.41
C PHE A 664 19.00 8.13 -22.56
N ASP A 665 20.08 7.90 -21.82
CA ASP A 665 20.16 6.76 -20.90
C ASP A 665 19.12 6.89 -19.80
N CYS A 666 18.38 5.80 -19.57
CA CYS A 666 17.33 5.72 -18.57
C CYS A 666 17.74 4.83 -17.39
N ALA A 667 16.90 4.78 -16.35
CA ALA A 667 17.16 3.97 -15.15
C ALA A 667 17.24 2.47 -15.44
N PHE A 668 16.43 1.98 -16.39
CA PHE A 668 16.43 0.57 -16.81
C PHE A 668 16.80 0.41 -18.28
N LYS A 669 17.34 -0.77 -18.59
CA LYS A 669 17.61 -1.15 -19.98
C LYS A 669 16.32 -1.25 -20.78
N PRO A 670 16.23 -0.62 -21.98
CA PRO A 670 15.11 -0.85 -22.88
C PRO A 670 15.01 -2.34 -23.27
N ARG A 671 13.82 -2.79 -23.68
CA ARG A 671 13.61 -4.18 -24.10
C ARG A 671 14.55 -4.63 -25.22
N SER A 672 14.81 -3.76 -26.18
CA SER A 672 15.66 -4.02 -27.35
C SER A 672 17.03 -3.32 -27.27
N GLY A 673 17.34 -2.70 -26.10
CA GLY A 673 18.58 -1.96 -25.89
C GLY A 673 19.52 -2.60 -24.87
N LYS A 674 20.69 -2.01 -24.71
CA LYS A 674 21.75 -2.49 -23.79
C LYS A 674 22.13 -1.46 -22.73
N ARG A 675 21.80 -0.19 -22.96
CA ARG A 675 22.25 0.94 -22.15
C ARG A 675 21.29 1.22 -20.98
N CYS A 676 21.85 1.61 -19.85
CA CYS A 676 21.12 2.20 -18.72
C CYS A 676 22.10 3.01 -17.87
N ILE A 677 21.57 3.87 -17.01
CA ILE A 677 22.35 4.60 -16.02
C ILE A 677 22.90 3.62 -15.00
N HIS A 678 24.20 3.70 -14.70
CA HIS A 678 24.84 2.86 -13.69
C HIS A 678 24.39 3.24 -12.29
N TYR A 679 24.18 2.27 -11.39
CA TYR A 679 23.63 2.52 -10.04
C TYR A 679 24.45 3.50 -9.20
N ILE A 680 25.78 3.56 -9.36
CA ILE A 680 26.63 4.57 -8.71
C ILE A 680 26.26 6.00 -9.10
N ALA A 681 25.76 6.23 -10.31
CA ALA A 681 25.33 7.57 -10.74
C ALA A 681 24.11 8.05 -9.96
N HIS A 682 23.19 7.12 -9.64
CA HIS A 682 22.05 7.43 -8.77
C HIS A 682 22.48 7.87 -7.37
N LEU A 683 23.47 7.17 -6.77
CA LEU A 683 24.03 7.53 -5.45
C LEU A 683 24.74 8.88 -5.50
N LYS A 684 25.56 9.12 -6.55
CA LYS A 684 26.27 10.39 -6.72
C LYS A 684 25.33 11.57 -6.98
N MET A 685 24.20 11.38 -7.67
CA MET A 685 23.21 12.42 -7.84
C MET A 685 22.56 12.77 -6.49
N MET A 686 22.20 11.77 -5.68
CA MET A 686 21.70 12.01 -4.33
C MET A 686 22.74 12.75 -3.48
N ALA A 687 24.00 12.35 -3.54
CA ALA A 687 25.09 12.97 -2.77
C ALA A 687 25.31 14.44 -3.14
N ALA A 688 25.14 14.80 -4.42
CA ALA A 688 25.25 16.18 -4.88
C ALA A 688 24.10 17.07 -4.40
N VAL A 689 22.94 16.51 -4.10
CA VAL A 689 21.73 17.22 -3.70
C VAL A 689 21.50 17.18 -2.18
N GLN A 690 21.86 16.08 -1.50
CA GLN A 690 21.60 15.86 -0.07
C GLN A 690 22.09 16.99 0.84
N PRO A 691 23.27 17.62 0.62
CA PRO A 691 23.72 18.72 1.44
C PRO A 691 22.84 19.98 1.41
N PHE A 692 21.86 20.04 0.51
CA PHE A 692 20.95 21.19 0.36
C PHE A 692 19.51 20.89 0.76
N ILE A 693 19.18 19.66 1.16
CA ILE A 693 17.82 19.30 1.58
C ILE A 693 17.76 19.17 3.09
N SER A 694 16.91 19.99 3.73
CA SER A 694 16.79 20.02 5.20
C SER A 694 16.25 18.71 5.79
N GLY A 695 15.29 18.08 5.13
CA GLY A 695 14.88 16.71 5.40
C GLY A 695 15.78 15.68 4.72
N ALA A 696 15.19 14.76 3.94
CA ALA A 696 15.93 13.73 3.21
C ALA A 696 15.38 13.56 1.77
N ILE A 697 15.88 12.56 1.06
CA ILE A 697 15.59 12.33 -0.35
C ILE A 697 15.00 10.94 -0.53
N SER A 698 13.82 10.86 -1.12
CA SER A 698 13.28 9.61 -1.62
C SER A 698 13.80 9.37 -3.04
N LYS A 699 14.69 8.40 -3.18
CA LYS A 699 15.18 7.96 -4.47
C LYS A 699 15.46 6.47 -4.48
N THR A 700 15.02 5.82 -5.53
CA THR A 700 15.33 4.42 -5.78
C THR A 700 16.67 4.29 -6.49
N ILE A 701 17.57 3.47 -5.96
CA ILE A 701 18.77 3.04 -6.65
C ILE A 701 18.40 1.85 -7.51
N ASN A 702 18.21 2.10 -8.82
CA ASN A 702 17.82 1.06 -9.76
C ASN A 702 19.04 0.24 -10.17
N MET A 703 18.94 -1.08 -10.02
CA MET A 703 20.00 -2.03 -10.37
C MET A 703 19.49 -3.05 -11.39
N PRO A 704 20.33 -3.46 -12.36
CA PRO A 704 19.93 -4.47 -13.34
C PRO A 704 19.76 -5.85 -12.68
N LYS A 705 19.05 -6.75 -13.37
CA LYS A 705 18.73 -8.11 -12.88
C LYS A 705 19.98 -8.93 -12.53
N GLU A 706 21.07 -8.67 -13.20
CA GLU A 706 22.36 -9.36 -13.05
C GLU A 706 23.13 -8.94 -11.80
N SER A 707 22.72 -7.85 -11.12
CA SER A 707 23.37 -7.36 -9.91
C SER A 707 23.40 -8.41 -8.82
N THR A 708 24.57 -8.58 -8.23
CA THR A 708 24.85 -9.56 -7.18
C THR A 708 24.55 -9.00 -5.78
N ARG A 709 24.63 -9.85 -4.78
CA ARG A 709 24.58 -9.43 -3.38
C ARG A 709 25.71 -8.47 -3.02
N GLU A 710 26.91 -8.75 -3.55
CA GLU A 710 28.11 -7.95 -3.34
C GLU A 710 27.97 -6.54 -3.94
N ASP A 711 27.35 -6.40 -5.12
CA ASP A 711 27.05 -5.09 -5.71
C ASP A 711 26.09 -4.27 -4.84
N ILE A 712 25.10 -4.91 -4.22
CA ILE A 712 24.15 -4.27 -3.32
C ILE A 712 24.84 -3.83 -2.03
N ALA A 713 25.66 -4.69 -1.42
CA ALA A 713 26.45 -4.35 -0.23
C ALA A 713 27.43 -3.20 -0.53
N ALA A 714 28.06 -3.21 -1.70
CA ALA A 714 28.93 -2.12 -2.16
C ALA A 714 28.14 -0.81 -2.33
N ALA A 715 26.92 -0.85 -2.88
CA ALA A 715 26.07 0.33 -3.04
C ALA A 715 25.67 0.93 -1.68
N TYR A 716 25.36 0.10 -0.70
CA TYR A 716 25.09 0.57 0.67
C TYR A 716 26.33 1.20 1.33
N THR A 717 27.49 0.57 1.18
CA THR A 717 28.75 1.11 1.72
C THR A 717 29.12 2.43 1.05
N GLU A 718 28.95 2.54 -0.26
CA GLU A 718 29.19 3.78 -1.00
C GLU A 718 28.22 4.88 -0.59
N GLY A 719 26.91 4.55 -0.39
CA GLY A 719 25.93 5.50 0.12
C GLY A 719 26.32 6.10 1.48
N TRP A 720 26.85 5.29 2.38
CA TRP A 720 27.41 5.76 3.66
C TRP A 720 28.60 6.69 3.48
N LYS A 721 29.58 6.30 2.65
CA LYS A 721 30.78 7.10 2.37
C LYS A 721 30.44 8.45 1.74
N LEU A 722 29.43 8.48 0.88
CA LEU A 722 28.91 9.69 0.26
C LEU A 722 28.07 10.58 1.22
N GLY A 723 27.87 10.17 2.45
CA GLY A 723 27.13 10.93 3.45
C GLY A 723 25.63 11.01 3.20
N LEU A 724 25.03 10.00 2.58
CA LEU A 724 23.59 9.92 2.39
C LEU A 724 22.84 9.66 3.69
N LYS A 725 21.59 10.09 3.80
CA LYS A 725 20.74 9.84 4.97
C LYS A 725 20.03 8.48 4.89
N ALA A 726 19.68 8.04 3.67
CA ALA A 726 19.06 6.74 3.41
C ALA A 726 19.37 6.25 2.00
N VAL A 727 19.34 4.92 1.83
CA VAL A 727 19.46 4.25 0.52
C VAL A 727 18.41 3.15 0.43
N ALA A 728 17.57 3.21 -0.61
CA ALA A 728 16.64 2.17 -0.98
C ALA A 728 17.00 1.64 -2.37
N ILE A 729 17.14 0.33 -2.51
CA ILE A 729 17.59 -0.31 -3.75
C ILE A 729 16.43 -1.10 -4.34
N TYR A 730 16.26 -1.00 -5.66
CA TYR A 730 15.37 -1.83 -6.42
C TYR A 730 16.14 -2.54 -7.54
N ARG A 731 16.22 -3.86 -7.46
CA ARG A 731 16.81 -4.69 -8.50
C ARG A 731 15.74 -5.18 -9.47
N ASP A 732 15.97 -5.07 -10.77
CA ASP A 732 15.03 -5.58 -11.78
C ASP A 732 14.79 -7.08 -11.56
N GLY A 733 13.53 -7.48 -11.53
CA GLY A 733 13.11 -8.87 -11.29
C GLY A 733 13.11 -9.34 -9.84
N SER A 734 13.29 -8.44 -8.84
CA SER A 734 13.07 -8.77 -7.42
C SER A 734 11.60 -9.08 -7.10
N LYS A 735 10.66 -8.60 -7.90
CA LYS A 735 9.24 -9.02 -7.86
C LYS A 735 8.82 -9.58 -9.22
N LYS A 736 8.03 -10.67 -9.24
CA LYS A 736 7.57 -11.31 -10.48
C LYS A 736 6.70 -10.37 -11.34
N LEU A 737 5.94 -9.47 -10.73
CA LEU A 737 5.15 -8.44 -11.41
C LEU A 737 5.53 -7.05 -10.89
N GLN A 738 5.91 -6.17 -11.79
CA GLN A 738 6.38 -4.82 -11.49
C GLN A 738 5.29 -3.78 -11.75
N PRO A 739 5.08 -2.78 -10.86
CA PRO A 739 4.07 -1.71 -11.04
C PRO A 739 4.37 -0.79 -12.24
N VAL A 740 5.64 -0.65 -12.63
CA VAL A 740 6.08 0.03 -13.84
C VAL A 740 7.06 -0.87 -14.56
N SER A 741 6.84 -1.16 -15.83
CA SER A 741 7.71 -2.04 -16.61
C SER A 741 8.03 -1.46 -17.98
N THR A 742 9.18 -1.85 -18.52
CA THR A 742 9.55 -1.63 -19.93
C THR A 742 8.92 -2.68 -20.86
N LYS A 743 8.12 -3.61 -20.29
CA LYS A 743 7.47 -4.69 -21.04
C LYS A 743 5.96 -4.47 -21.04
N LYS A 744 5.35 -4.55 -22.23
CA LYS A 744 3.91 -4.75 -22.34
C LYS A 744 3.64 -6.14 -21.74
N HIS A 745 2.81 -6.23 -20.70
CA HIS A 745 2.31 -7.54 -20.27
C HIS A 745 1.58 -8.16 -21.46
N GLN A 746 2.24 -9.07 -22.16
CA GLN A 746 1.52 -9.99 -23.03
C GLN A 746 0.78 -10.92 -22.06
N ASP A 747 -0.54 -11.02 -22.26
CA ASP A 747 -1.32 -12.10 -21.70
C ASP A 747 -0.47 -13.35 -21.60
N GLY A 748 -0.53 -14.05 -20.46
CA GLY A 748 0.21 -15.29 -20.17
C GLY A 748 -0.15 -16.45 -21.08
N LYS A 749 -0.19 -16.21 -22.39
CA LYS A 749 -0.05 -17.19 -23.43
C LYS A 749 1.39 -17.16 -23.93
N ALA A 750 2.30 -17.67 -23.10
CA ALA A 750 3.58 -18.15 -23.59
C ALA A 750 3.27 -19.11 -24.75
N LYS A 751 3.75 -18.77 -25.95
CA LYS A 751 3.92 -19.77 -27.00
C LYS A 751 4.88 -20.82 -26.47
N ALA A 752 4.34 -21.86 -25.87
CA ALA A 752 5.06 -23.08 -25.65
C ALA A 752 5.35 -23.65 -27.02
N SER A 753 6.64 -23.73 -27.38
CA SER A 753 7.11 -24.66 -28.36
C SER A 753 6.64 -26.05 -27.97
N ALA A 754 5.99 -26.73 -28.90
CA ALA A 754 5.67 -28.14 -29.01
C ALA A 754 5.69 -29.02 -27.74
N GLU A 755 4.52 -29.60 -27.45
CA GLU A 755 4.32 -30.83 -26.68
C GLU A 755 4.63 -30.82 -25.18
N ALA A 756 3.83 -30.05 -24.41
CA ALA A 756 3.41 -30.44 -23.07
C ALA A 756 1.95 -30.05 -22.88
N THR A 757 1.11 -31.03 -22.68
CA THR A 757 -0.30 -30.89 -22.31
C THR A 757 -0.41 -29.91 -21.13
N PRO A 758 -1.30 -28.87 -21.14
CA PRO A 758 -1.45 -27.98 -20.01
C PRO A 758 -1.87 -28.81 -18.79
N PRO A 759 -1.35 -28.52 -17.58
CA PRO A 759 -1.86 -29.16 -16.37
C PRO A 759 -3.35 -28.82 -16.25
N ALA A 760 -4.17 -29.85 -16.28
CA ALA A 760 -5.61 -29.74 -16.11
C ALA A 760 -5.87 -28.98 -14.80
N ARG A 761 -6.72 -27.95 -14.83
CA ARG A 761 -7.24 -27.35 -13.59
C ARG A 761 -7.77 -28.45 -12.72
N PRO A 762 -7.50 -28.49 -11.38
CA PRO A 762 -8.04 -29.53 -10.52
C PRO A 762 -9.56 -29.56 -10.68
N PHE A 763 -10.06 -30.60 -11.32
CA PHE A 763 -11.49 -30.77 -11.54
C PHE A 763 -12.02 -31.62 -10.37
N ARG A 764 -13.06 -31.12 -9.70
CA ARG A 764 -13.72 -31.87 -8.65
C ARG A 764 -14.50 -33.03 -9.24
N ARG A 765 -13.99 -34.24 -9.09
CA ARG A 765 -14.69 -35.48 -9.45
C ARG A 765 -15.72 -35.79 -8.35
N ARG A 766 -16.97 -35.36 -8.52
CA ARG A 766 -18.04 -35.70 -7.57
C ARG A 766 -18.43 -37.16 -7.70
N LEU A 767 -18.77 -37.78 -6.56
CA LEU A 767 -19.36 -39.12 -6.59
C LEU A 767 -20.82 -39.05 -7.10
N PRO A 768 -21.34 -40.12 -7.75
CA PRO A 768 -22.74 -40.17 -8.11
C PRO A 768 -23.63 -40.20 -6.86
N ASP A 769 -24.88 -39.74 -6.99
CA ASP A 769 -25.83 -39.68 -5.89
C ASP A 769 -26.07 -41.07 -5.25
N THR A 770 -26.09 -42.13 -6.06
CA THR A 770 -26.13 -43.52 -5.57
C THR A 770 -24.75 -44.14 -5.77
N ARG A 771 -24.11 -44.54 -4.69
CA ARG A 771 -22.72 -45.04 -4.68
C ARG A 771 -22.52 -46.12 -3.63
N GLN A 772 -21.50 -46.94 -3.79
CA GLN A 772 -21.07 -47.92 -2.80
C GLN A 772 -20.29 -47.24 -1.71
N SER A 773 -20.42 -47.72 -0.49
CA SER A 773 -19.63 -47.28 0.64
C SER A 773 -19.22 -48.43 1.54
N ILE A 774 -18.06 -48.27 2.22
CA ILE A 774 -17.59 -49.16 3.27
C ILE A 774 -17.81 -48.47 4.59
N THR A 775 -18.54 -49.12 5.50
CA THR A 775 -18.71 -48.64 6.87
C THR A 775 -17.87 -49.47 7.83
N HIS A 776 -17.02 -48.84 8.62
CA HIS A 776 -16.13 -49.45 9.59
C HIS A 776 -16.39 -48.90 11.00
N LYS A 777 -16.71 -49.76 11.95
CA LYS A 777 -16.79 -49.39 13.38
C LYS A 777 -15.42 -49.43 14.00
N PHE A 778 -15.05 -48.38 14.72
CA PHE A 778 -13.79 -48.31 15.44
C PHE A 778 -13.97 -47.91 16.91
N SER A 779 -12.97 -48.28 17.74
CA SER A 779 -12.85 -47.80 19.11
C SER A 779 -11.37 -47.53 19.41
N VAL A 780 -11.09 -46.35 19.96
CA VAL A 780 -9.75 -45.93 20.40
C VAL A 780 -9.88 -45.40 21.82
N ALA A 781 -9.19 -46.04 22.79
CA ALA A 781 -9.24 -45.67 24.21
C ALA A 781 -10.68 -45.49 24.75
N GLY A 782 -11.63 -46.35 24.31
CA GLY A 782 -13.03 -46.26 24.71
C GLY A 782 -13.90 -45.24 23.98
N HIS A 783 -13.34 -44.48 23.05
CA HIS A 783 -14.09 -43.61 22.15
C HIS A 783 -14.50 -44.37 20.90
N GLU A 784 -15.81 -44.61 20.77
CA GLU A 784 -16.37 -45.33 19.64
C GLU A 784 -16.88 -44.42 18.53
N GLY A 785 -16.76 -44.83 17.26
CA GLY A 785 -17.28 -44.17 16.11
C GLY A 785 -17.38 -45.07 14.88
N TYR A 786 -17.89 -44.50 13.80
CA TYR A 786 -18.02 -45.16 12.51
C TYR A 786 -17.35 -44.31 11.42
N LEU A 787 -16.62 -44.97 10.54
CA LEU A 787 -16.08 -44.42 9.33
C LEU A 787 -16.95 -44.89 8.15
N THR A 788 -17.53 -43.99 7.38
CA THR A 788 -18.23 -44.35 6.14
C THR A 788 -17.47 -43.76 4.97
N VAL A 789 -16.87 -44.59 4.15
CA VAL A 789 -16.08 -44.23 3.00
C VAL A 789 -16.84 -44.51 1.72
N GLY A 790 -17.24 -43.48 0.98
CA GLY A 790 -17.87 -43.61 -0.32
C GLY A 790 -16.85 -43.86 -1.42
N LEU A 791 -17.16 -44.78 -2.33
CA LEU A 791 -16.26 -45.22 -3.39
C LEU A 791 -16.72 -44.77 -4.76
N TYR A 792 -15.75 -44.44 -5.61
CA TYR A 792 -15.97 -44.31 -7.06
C TYR A 792 -16.18 -45.68 -7.69
N GLU A 793 -16.64 -45.70 -8.92
CA GLU A 793 -16.85 -46.95 -9.72
C GLU A 793 -15.57 -47.79 -9.89
N ASP A 794 -14.40 -47.12 -9.81
CA ASP A 794 -13.10 -47.78 -9.89
C ASP A 794 -12.61 -48.32 -8.54
N GLY A 795 -13.45 -48.22 -7.48
CA GLY A 795 -13.14 -48.71 -6.11
C GLY A 795 -12.24 -47.79 -5.28
N GLN A 796 -11.85 -46.63 -5.81
CA GLN A 796 -11.06 -45.62 -5.08
C GLN A 796 -11.96 -44.85 -4.10
N PRO A 797 -11.44 -44.44 -2.90
CA PRO A 797 -12.20 -43.63 -1.96
C PRO A 797 -12.37 -42.21 -2.48
N GLY A 798 -13.59 -41.68 -2.41
CA GLY A 798 -13.89 -40.29 -2.87
C GLY A 798 -14.53 -39.43 -1.78
N GLU A 799 -14.99 -40.02 -0.67
CA GLU A 799 -15.51 -39.28 0.48
C GLU A 799 -15.36 -40.06 1.76
N LEU A 800 -15.30 -39.34 2.87
CA LEU A 800 -15.17 -39.88 4.21
C LEU A 800 -16.15 -39.17 5.15
N PHE A 801 -16.99 -39.94 5.83
CA PHE A 801 -17.82 -39.46 6.94
C PHE A 801 -17.32 -40.12 8.22
N ILE A 802 -17.21 -39.35 9.30
CA ILE A 802 -16.73 -39.81 10.60
C ILE A 802 -17.84 -39.49 11.61
N THR A 803 -18.54 -40.51 12.07
CA THR A 803 -19.62 -40.33 13.04
C THR A 803 -19.17 -40.86 14.42
N MET A 804 -19.11 -39.96 15.40
CA MET A 804 -18.75 -40.30 16.77
C MET A 804 -20.00 -40.69 17.58
N ALA A 805 -19.87 -41.62 18.53
CA ALA A 805 -20.98 -42.15 19.32
C ALA A 805 -21.68 -41.09 20.20
N LYS A 806 -21.04 -39.96 20.52
CA LYS A 806 -21.62 -38.84 21.23
C LYS A 806 -21.87 -37.69 20.26
N GLU A 807 -23.07 -37.56 19.74
CA GLU A 807 -23.50 -36.43 18.92
C GLU A 807 -23.45 -35.13 19.72
N GLY A 808 -23.06 -34.02 19.03
CA GLY A 808 -22.99 -32.68 19.61
C GLY A 808 -21.73 -32.39 20.46
N SER A 809 -20.78 -33.31 20.53
CA SER A 809 -19.50 -33.06 21.20
C SER A 809 -18.53 -32.29 20.30
N THR A 810 -17.62 -31.49 20.89
CA THR A 810 -16.56 -30.81 20.18
C THR A 810 -15.72 -31.77 19.33
N VAL A 811 -15.44 -32.94 19.83
CA VAL A 811 -14.72 -34.01 19.12
C VAL A 811 -15.51 -34.47 17.90
N GLY A 812 -16.83 -34.70 18.04
CA GLY A 812 -17.70 -35.10 16.93
C GLY A 812 -17.70 -34.02 15.82
N GLY A 813 -17.87 -32.76 16.17
CA GLY A 813 -17.84 -31.63 15.20
C GLY A 813 -16.51 -31.49 14.47
N LEU A 814 -15.38 -31.65 15.17
CA LEU A 814 -14.05 -31.62 14.54
C LEU A 814 -13.84 -32.83 13.61
N MET A 815 -14.36 -34.00 13.94
CA MET A 815 -14.30 -35.20 13.09
C MET A 815 -15.13 -35.01 11.80
N ASP A 816 -16.30 -34.36 11.86
CA ASP A 816 -17.10 -34.03 10.69
C ASP A 816 -16.36 -33.06 9.75
N VAL A 817 -15.68 -32.05 10.30
CA VAL A 817 -14.86 -31.13 9.52
C VAL A 817 -13.71 -31.87 8.84
N ILE A 818 -13.01 -32.74 9.55
CA ILE A 818 -11.91 -33.55 9.00
C ILE A 818 -12.42 -34.50 7.91
N GLY A 819 -13.56 -35.14 8.11
CA GLY A 819 -14.22 -35.97 7.11
C GLY A 819 -14.55 -35.18 5.83
N THR A 820 -15.08 -33.97 6.00
CA THR A 820 -15.40 -33.08 4.88
C THR A 820 -14.14 -32.62 4.13
N CYS A 821 -13.10 -32.17 4.83
CA CYS A 821 -11.83 -31.77 4.23
C CYS A 821 -11.16 -32.91 3.47
N THR A 822 -11.15 -34.11 4.05
CA THR A 822 -10.61 -35.32 3.40
C THR A 822 -11.40 -35.68 2.16
N SER A 823 -12.72 -35.59 2.20
CA SER A 823 -13.60 -35.83 1.05
C SER A 823 -13.32 -34.86 -0.09
N MET A 824 -13.18 -33.57 0.24
CA MET A 824 -12.82 -32.56 -0.77
C MET A 824 -11.44 -32.85 -1.37
N ALA A 825 -10.44 -33.12 -0.56
CA ALA A 825 -9.08 -33.41 -1.03
C ALA A 825 -9.08 -34.61 -2.02
N LEU A 826 -9.76 -35.71 -1.68
CA LEU A 826 -9.89 -36.88 -2.53
C LEU A 826 -10.62 -36.56 -3.84
N GLN A 827 -11.69 -35.78 -3.79
CA GLN A 827 -12.46 -35.38 -4.97
C GLN A 827 -11.71 -34.42 -5.90
N TYR A 828 -10.75 -33.66 -5.37
CA TYR A 828 -9.85 -32.83 -6.17
C TYR A 828 -8.58 -33.57 -6.64
N GLY A 829 -8.50 -34.87 -6.39
CA GLY A 829 -7.43 -35.73 -6.92
C GLY A 829 -6.18 -35.80 -6.05
N VAL A 830 -6.21 -35.32 -4.79
CA VAL A 830 -5.09 -35.51 -3.87
C VAL A 830 -4.90 -37.02 -3.64
N PRO A 831 -3.70 -37.61 -3.90
CA PRO A 831 -3.46 -39.02 -3.70
C PRO A 831 -3.67 -39.42 -2.22
N LEU A 832 -4.40 -40.52 -1.97
CA LEU A 832 -4.68 -40.99 -0.61
C LEU A 832 -3.40 -41.20 0.20
N ILE A 833 -2.34 -41.71 -0.42
CA ILE A 833 -1.05 -41.89 0.26
C ILE A 833 -0.49 -40.60 0.85
N THR A 834 -0.66 -39.46 0.18
CA THR A 834 -0.22 -38.14 0.67
C THR A 834 -0.96 -37.78 1.97
N LEU A 835 -2.27 -38.03 2.01
CA LEU A 835 -3.08 -37.76 3.20
C LEU A 835 -2.71 -38.72 4.36
N VAL A 836 -2.52 -39.99 4.04
CA VAL A 836 -2.10 -41.02 5.02
C VAL A 836 -0.73 -40.65 5.60
N ASP A 837 0.26 -40.32 4.78
CA ASP A 837 1.61 -39.98 5.25
C ASP A 837 1.65 -38.69 6.07
N LYS A 838 0.75 -37.76 5.78
CA LYS A 838 0.66 -36.50 6.51
C LYS A 838 0.01 -36.62 7.87
N PHE A 839 -1.04 -37.44 8.00
CA PHE A 839 -1.88 -37.47 9.20
C PHE A 839 -1.64 -38.68 10.11
N ARG A 840 -1.06 -39.76 9.60
CA ARG A 840 -0.59 -40.84 10.46
C ARG A 840 0.46 -40.29 11.41
N HIS A 841 0.49 -40.83 12.61
CA HIS A 841 1.35 -40.41 13.71
C HIS A 841 1.01 -39.05 14.35
N ALA A 842 -0.09 -38.39 13.95
CA ALA A 842 -0.63 -37.28 14.70
C ALA A 842 -0.94 -37.69 16.14
N ARG A 843 -0.37 -36.96 17.12
CA ARG A 843 -0.44 -37.36 18.54
C ARG A 843 -1.23 -36.31 19.34
N PHE A 844 -2.38 -36.72 19.85
CA PHE A 844 -3.22 -35.99 20.80
C PHE A 844 -4.29 -36.92 21.39
N GLU A 845 -4.89 -36.53 22.51
CA GLU A 845 -5.94 -37.34 23.16
C GLU A 845 -7.30 -37.20 22.41
N PRO A 846 -8.10 -38.31 22.34
CA PRO A 846 -7.85 -39.58 22.97
C PRO A 846 -6.87 -40.45 22.18
N SER A 847 -5.92 -41.08 22.90
CA SER A 847 -4.92 -42.00 22.37
C SER A 847 -4.94 -43.31 23.22
N GLY A 848 -4.63 -44.44 22.61
CA GLY A 848 -4.61 -45.71 23.35
C GLY A 848 -4.88 -46.95 22.52
N MET A 849 -5.24 -48.05 23.23
CA MET A 849 -5.56 -49.33 22.61
C MET A 849 -6.81 -49.23 21.74
N THR A 850 -6.81 -49.94 20.65
CA THR A 850 -7.93 -50.04 19.72
C THR A 850 -8.53 -51.44 19.66
N SER A 851 -9.74 -51.56 19.15
CA SER A 851 -10.37 -52.85 18.87
C SER A 851 -9.88 -53.52 17.58
N ASN A 852 -9.03 -52.83 16.79
CA ASN A 852 -8.53 -53.32 15.51
C ASN A 852 -7.21 -54.08 15.70
N ARG A 853 -7.18 -55.36 15.28
CA ARG A 853 -5.98 -56.19 15.41
C ARG A 853 -4.81 -55.76 14.54
N ASP A 854 -5.08 -55.06 13.44
CA ASP A 854 -4.06 -54.57 12.51
C ASP A 854 -3.48 -53.22 12.96
N ILE A 855 -4.21 -52.50 13.82
CA ILE A 855 -3.81 -51.23 14.41
C ILE A 855 -4.07 -51.32 15.93
N PRO A 856 -3.28 -52.09 16.70
CA PRO A 856 -3.59 -52.35 18.09
C PRO A 856 -3.48 -51.15 19.01
N PHE A 857 -2.73 -50.11 18.61
CA PHE A 857 -2.56 -48.85 19.34
C PHE A 857 -2.60 -47.68 18.38
N ALA A 858 -3.33 -46.65 18.75
CA ALA A 858 -3.38 -45.39 17.98
C ALA A 858 -2.96 -44.20 18.84
N LYS A 859 -2.19 -43.28 18.25
CA LYS A 859 -1.69 -42.08 18.92
C LYS A 859 -2.75 -40.98 19.02
N SER A 860 -3.83 -41.09 18.24
CA SER A 860 -5.03 -40.25 18.25
C SER A 860 -6.13 -40.89 17.39
N LEU A 861 -7.35 -40.36 17.44
CA LEU A 861 -8.42 -40.75 16.50
C LEU A 861 -8.00 -40.57 15.05
N ILE A 862 -7.31 -39.48 14.75
CA ILE A 862 -6.83 -39.17 13.40
C ILE A 862 -5.77 -40.14 12.93
N ASP A 863 -4.82 -40.49 13.79
CA ASP A 863 -3.81 -41.51 13.52
C ASP A 863 -4.47 -42.85 13.16
N TYR A 864 -5.48 -43.25 13.93
CA TYR A 864 -6.24 -44.46 13.64
C TYR A 864 -6.92 -44.44 12.27
N ILE A 865 -7.65 -43.36 11.99
CA ILE A 865 -8.46 -43.20 10.78
C ILE A 865 -7.57 -43.28 9.53
N PHE A 866 -6.47 -42.56 9.52
CA PHE A 866 -5.58 -42.55 8.36
C PHE A 866 -4.74 -43.81 8.23
N CYS A 867 -4.34 -44.46 9.33
CA CYS A 867 -3.73 -45.80 9.30
C CYS A 867 -4.71 -46.82 8.72
N TRP A 868 -5.99 -46.79 9.14
CA TRP A 868 -7.01 -47.70 8.62
C TRP A 868 -7.29 -47.44 7.11
N LEU A 869 -7.40 -46.19 6.69
CA LEU A 869 -7.54 -45.85 5.27
C LEU A 869 -6.35 -46.37 4.47
N GLY A 870 -5.12 -46.21 4.98
CA GLY A 870 -3.92 -46.78 4.35
C GLY A 870 -3.97 -48.29 4.21
N CYS A 871 -4.33 -49.01 5.27
CA CYS A 871 -4.44 -50.46 5.24
C CYS A 871 -5.55 -50.97 4.29
N GLN A 872 -6.63 -50.17 4.14
CA GLN A 872 -7.80 -50.60 3.36
C GLN A 872 -7.64 -50.29 1.86
N PHE A 873 -7.04 -49.19 1.48
CA PHE A 873 -7.08 -48.69 0.10
C PHE A 873 -5.72 -48.58 -0.58
N ILE A 874 -4.60 -48.70 0.14
CA ILE A 874 -3.25 -48.59 -0.46
C ILE A 874 -2.61 -49.97 -0.57
N PRO A 875 -2.31 -50.44 -1.79
CA PRO A 875 -1.68 -51.74 -1.99
C PRO A 875 -0.33 -51.86 -1.28
N GLY A 876 -0.15 -52.97 -0.49
CA GLY A 876 1.10 -53.24 0.23
C GLY A 876 1.37 -52.38 1.46
N TYR A 877 0.44 -51.48 1.84
CA TYR A 877 0.58 -50.60 3.01
C TYR A 877 0.43 -51.41 4.32
N ALA A 878 -0.55 -52.32 4.37
CA ALA A 878 -0.78 -53.18 5.52
C ALA A 878 0.44 -54.08 5.83
N ASP A 879 1.07 -54.63 4.80
CA ASP A 879 2.23 -55.52 4.94
C ASP A 879 3.43 -54.87 5.60
N LYS A 880 3.56 -53.55 5.42
CA LYS A 880 4.66 -52.72 5.94
C LYS A 880 4.37 -52.09 7.30
N ASN A 881 3.10 -51.87 7.62
CA ASN A 881 2.71 -51.02 8.76
C ASN A 881 1.84 -51.76 9.83
N THR A 882 1.49 -53.03 9.65
CA THR A 882 0.82 -53.84 10.67
C THR A 882 1.85 -54.70 11.45
N PRO A 883 1.57 -55.09 12.69
CA PRO A 883 2.48 -55.92 13.48
C PRO A 883 2.78 -57.25 12.80
N ASN A 884 4.07 -57.64 12.68
CA ASN A 884 4.50 -58.92 12.13
C ASN A 884 3.94 -60.05 12.99
N ARG A 885 3.05 -60.83 12.43
CA ARG A 885 2.66 -62.16 13.00
C ARG A 885 3.71 -63.15 12.54
N GLY A 886 4.44 -63.74 13.49
CA GLY A 886 5.45 -64.77 13.21
C GLY A 886 4.93 -65.82 12.26
N ALA A 887 5.76 -66.20 11.29
CA ALA A 887 5.46 -67.11 10.22
C ALA A 887 5.03 -68.50 10.75
N SER A 888 3.75 -68.84 10.56
CA SER A 888 3.32 -70.21 10.35
C SER A 888 2.96 -70.37 8.88
N ALA A 889 3.75 -71.21 8.19
CA ALA A 889 3.52 -71.61 6.82
C ALA A 889 2.10 -72.14 6.69
N ASP A 890 1.33 -71.55 5.80
CA ASP A 890 0.56 -72.18 4.73
C ASP A 890 -0.34 -71.16 4.05
N THR A 891 -0.10 -71.08 2.77
CA THR A 891 -0.99 -70.67 1.68
C THR A 891 -2.29 -69.95 2.07
N ALA A 892 -2.30 -68.59 1.95
CA ALA A 892 -3.53 -67.85 1.70
C ALA A 892 -3.23 -66.71 0.77
N GLU A 893 -3.62 -66.88 -0.48
CA GLU A 893 -3.72 -65.85 -1.50
C GLU A 893 -4.41 -64.60 -0.96
N ASN A 894 -3.89 -63.50 -1.42
CA ASN A 894 -4.29 -62.13 -1.25
C ASN A 894 -5.84 -61.93 -1.26
N LYS A 895 -6.51 -62.14 -0.11
CA LYS A 895 -7.99 -62.12 -0.01
C LYS A 895 -8.62 -60.77 0.05
N ASN A 896 -7.89 -59.69 0.36
CA ASN A 896 -8.51 -58.37 0.60
C ASN A 896 -8.71 -57.53 -0.67
N ALA A 897 -7.77 -57.54 -1.63
CA ALA A 897 -7.96 -56.89 -2.92
C ALA A 897 -8.96 -57.68 -3.79
N THR A 898 -9.06 -59.00 -3.59
CA THR A 898 -9.98 -59.87 -4.29
C THR A 898 -11.42 -59.71 -3.78
N THR A 899 -11.62 -59.38 -2.49
CA THR A 899 -12.95 -59.20 -1.89
C THR A 899 -13.64 -57.95 -2.41
N ALA A 900 -12.93 -56.84 -2.53
CA ALA A 900 -13.48 -55.58 -3.10
C ALA A 900 -13.85 -55.75 -4.57
N LYS A 901 -12.98 -56.41 -5.40
CA LYS A 901 -13.30 -56.69 -6.83
C LYS A 901 -14.45 -57.65 -6.97
N LYS A 902 -14.52 -58.73 -6.14
CA LYS A 902 -15.63 -59.72 -6.18
C LYS A 902 -16.94 -59.12 -5.67
N LEU A 903 -16.91 -58.17 -4.72
CA LEU A 903 -18.10 -57.42 -4.30
C LEU A 903 -18.59 -56.51 -5.42
N VAL A 904 -17.69 -55.84 -6.12
CA VAL A 904 -18.03 -54.95 -7.26
C VAL A 904 -18.64 -55.76 -8.43
N GLU A 905 -18.07 -56.90 -8.75
CA GLU A 905 -18.64 -57.79 -9.80
C GLU A 905 -20.01 -58.35 -9.38
N LYS A 906 -20.18 -58.86 -8.13
CA LYS A 906 -21.49 -59.34 -7.63
C LYS A 906 -22.55 -58.21 -7.62
N THR A 907 -22.16 -56.97 -7.38
CA THR A 907 -23.10 -55.83 -7.32
C THR A 907 -23.47 -55.34 -8.70
N LYS A 908 -22.57 -55.42 -9.70
CA LYS A 908 -22.88 -55.17 -11.11
C LYS A 908 -23.96 -56.15 -11.62
N ASP A 909 -23.83 -57.43 -11.25
CA ASP A 909 -24.82 -58.46 -11.61
C ASP A 909 -26.19 -58.27 -10.92
N LEU A 910 -26.17 -57.77 -9.65
CA LEU A 910 -27.42 -57.43 -8.96
C LEU A 910 -28.06 -56.12 -9.50
N THR A 911 -27.26 -55.14 -9.88
CA THR A 911 -27.75 -53.83 -10.42
C THR A 911 -28.37 -54.05 -11.81
N GLN A 912 -27.80 -54.96 -12.60
CA GLN A 912 -28.35 -55.33 -13.93
C GLN A 912 -29.70 -56.09 -13.77
N LYS A 913 -29.80 -56.99 -12.81
CA LYS A 913 -31.06 -57.69 -12.48
C LYS A 913 -32.15 -56.77 -11.90
N ILE A 914 -31.77 -55.74 -11.16
CA ILE A 914 -32.69 -54.71 -10.64
C ILE A 914 -33.14 -53.76 -11.76
N ALA A 915 -32.26 -53.42 -12.70
CA ALA A 915 -32.61 -52.60 -13.89
C ALA A 915 -33.61 -53.36 -14.81
N GLU A 916 -33.40 -54.66 -15.05
CA GLU A 916 -34.31 -55.52 -15.79
C GLU A 916 -35.68 -55.69 -15.09
N ALA A 917 -35.69 -55.77 -13.74
CA ALA A 917 -36.94 -55.82 -12.97
C ALA A 917 -37.68 -54.46 -12.91
N LYS A 918 -36.98 -53.33 -13.05
CA LYS A 918 -37.59 -51.98 -13.19
C LYS A 918 -38.21 -51.75 -14.56
N ILE A 919 -37.67 -52.34 -15.59
CA ILE A 919 -38.22 -52.22 -16.98
C ILE A 919 -39.56 -53.01 -17.05
N LEU A 920 -39.65 -54.21 -16.44
CA LEU A 920 -40.89 -54.99 -16.36
C LEU A 920 -42.00 -54.30 -15.50
N LYS A 921 -41.66 -53.51 -14.51
CA LYS A 921 -42.64 -52.74 -13.69
C LYS A 921 -43.11 -51.44 -14.36
N ARG A 922 -42.48 -50.99 -15.44
CA ARG A 922 -42.83 -49.75 -16.14
C ARG A 922 -43.90 -49.98 -17.22
N GLU A 923 -44.15 -51.20 -17.61
CA GLU A 923 -45.21 -51.54 -18.58
C GLU A 923 -46.58 -51.78 -17.95
N VAL A 924 -46.73 -51.88 -16.64
CA VAL A 924 -47.98 -52.19 -15.91
C VAL A 924 -48.65 -50.96 -15.29
N ARG A 925 -48.09 -49.77 -15.35
CA ARG A 925 -48.71 -48.53 -14.81
C ARG A 925 -48.85 -47.42 -15.88
N LYS A 926 -49.70 -47.69 -16.86
CA LYS A 926 -50.38 -46.63 -17.63
C LYS A 926 -51.89 -46.81 -17.49
N SER A 927 -52.41 -46.28 -16.37
CA SER A 927 -53.82 -45.84 -16.26
C SER A 927 -54.07 -45.50 -14.78
N THR A 928 -54.18 -44.26 -14.45
CA THR A 928 -55.13 -43.56 -13.56
C THR A 928 -54.58 -42.19 -13.16
N SER A 929 -55.39 -41.18 -13.22
CA SER A 929 -55.19 -39.73 -13.18
C SER A 929 -54.67 -39.13 -11.86
N PRO A 930 -54.16 -37.90 -11.91
CA PRO A 930 -53.42 -37.28 -10.80
C PRO A 930 -54.27 -36.23 -10.10
N GLU A 931 -55.01 -36.61 -9.04
CA GLU A 931 -55.72 -35.57 -8.26
C GLU A 931 -55.69 -35.76 -6.72
N LEU A 932 -54.87 -36.66 -6.18
CA LEU A 932 -54.87 -36.96 -4.71
C LEU A 932 -53.52 -36.82 -4.03
N ALA A 933 -52.51 -36.18 -4.69
CA ALA A 933 -51.13 -36.13 -4.11
C ALA A 933 -50.74 -34.76 -3.50
N ILE A 934 -51.62 -33.78 -3.46
CA ILE A 934 -51.23 -32.38 -3.02
C ILE A 934 -51.58 -32.12 -1.54
N LYS A 935 -52.27 -32.99 -0.82
CA LYS A 935 -52.70 -32.73 0.56
C LYS A 935 -51.83 -33.29 1.70
N GLN A 936 -50.75 -33.99 1.42
CA GLN A 936 -49.92 -34.58 2.48
C GLN A 936 -48.52 -33.95 2.65
N VAL A 937 -48.12 -33.01 1.82
CA VAL A 937 -46.78 -32.34 1.93
C VAL A 937 -46.79 -31.11 2.85
N SER A 938 -47.96 -30.61 3.32
CA SER A 938 -48.06 -29.39 4.12
C SER A 938 -47.93 -29.56 5.63
N ALA A 939 -47.87 -30.78 6.14
CA ALA A 939 -47.80 -31.05 7.60
C ALA A 939 -46.36 -31.29 8.15
N GLU A 940 -45.43 -31.74 7.31
CA GLU A 940 -44.05 -32.00 7.77
C GLU A 940 -43.15 -30.73 7.73
N SER A 941 -43.50 -29.71 6.96
CA SER A 941 -42.68 -28.48 6.91
C SER A 941 -42.90 -27.54 8.13
N LYS A 942 -44.02 -27.67 8.84
CA LYS A 942 -44.31 -26.80 10.02
C LYS A 942 -43.53 -27.23 11.27
N ASN A 943 -43.14 -28.48 11.40
CA ASN A 943 -42.41 -28.96 12.58
C ASN A 943 -40.87 -28.74 12.51
N ARG A 944 -40.30 -28.40 11.34
CA ARG A 944 -38.88 -28.04 11.24
C ARG A 944 -38.56 -26.61 11.62
N PHE A 945 -39.58 -25.68 11.55
CA PHE A 945 -39.37 -24.28 11.92
C PHE A 945 -39.51 -24.01 13.43
N ALA A 946 -40.24 -24.82 14.18
CA ALA A 946 -40.36 -24.69 15.64
C ALA A 946 -39.04 -25.00 16.40
N GLY A 947 -38.16 -25.85 15.82
CA GLY A 947 -36.88 -26.20 16.42
C GLY A 947 -35.79 -25.10 16.25
N LEU A 948 -35.95 -24.20 15.28
CA LEU A 948 -34.96 -23.15 15.03
C LEU A 948 -35.26 -21.88 15.87
N ALA A 949 -36.53 -21.58 16.12
CA ALA A 949 -36.96 -20.46 16.96
C ALA A 949 -36.54 -20.62 18.44
N ASN A 950 -36.54 -21.84 18.96
CA ASN A 950 -36.09 -22.11 20.31
C ASN A 950 -34.56 -22.04 20.54
N ARG A 951 -33.77 -22.06 19.47
CA ARG A 951 -32.28 -21.90 19.58
C ARG A 951 -31.83 -20.44 19.56
N ILE A 952 -32.66 -19.51 19.05
CA ILE A 952 -32.34 -18.08 19.03
C ILE A 952 -32.78 -17.38 20.31
N GLY A 953 -33.80 -17.89 21.02
CA GLY A 953 -34.33 -17.33 22.27
C GLY A 953 -33.40 -17.45 23.50
N VAL A 954 -32.34 -18.25 23.42
CA VAL A 954 -31.37 -18.44 24.54
C VAL A 954 -30.26 -17.37 24.55
N LEU A 955 -30.18 -16.52 23.51
CA LEU A 955 -29.15 -15.48 23.40
C LEU A 955 -29.63 -14.08 23.81
N VAL A 956 -30.90 -13.89 24.16
CA VAL A 956 -31.41 -12.60 24.66
C VAL A 956 -32.26 -12.87 25.91
N GLY A 957 -31.59 -12.73 27.06
CA GLY A 957 -32.27 -12.86 28.34
C GLY A 957 -33.33 -11.76 28.55
N SER A 958 -34.59 -12.14 28.64
CA SER A 958 -35.60 -11.35 29.37
C SER A 958 -36.75 -12.23 29.83
N THR A 959 -37.12 -12.06 31.07
CA THR A 959 -38.16 -12.73 31.82
C THR A 959 -39.55 -12.14 31.52
N ALA A 960 -40.55 -13.01 31.52
CA ALA A 960 -41.97 -12.88 31.90
C ALA A 960 -42.98 -12.30 30.93
N ASN A 961 -43.93 -13.18 30.56
CA ASN A 961 -45.38 -13.02 30.46
C ASN A 961 -45.97 -11.84 29.68
N ASP A 962 -46.35 -12.10 28.39
CA ASP A 962 -47.63 -11.75 27.78
C ASP A 962 -47.73 -12.30 26.35
N GLU A 963 -48.68 -13.18 26.08
CA GLU A 963 -48.75 -13.88 24.78
C GLU A 963 -49.27 -13.02 23.61
N SER A 964 -49.81 -11.83 23.85
CA SER A 964 -50.30 -10.92 22.81
C SER A 964 -49.26 -9.85 22.37
N GLY A 965 -48.27 -9.58 23.20
CA GLY A 965 -47.17 -8.63 22.92
C GLY A 965 -46.04 -9.22 22.10
N ALA A 966 -45.83 -10.52 22.15
CA ALA A 966 -44.71 -11.21 21.53
C ALA A 966 -44.77 -11.18 19.99
N LEU A 967 -45.93 -11.38 19.41
CA LEU A 967 -46.12 -11.35 17.94
C LEU A 967 -45.92 -9.94 17.33
N GLN A 968 -46.22 -8.88 18.07
CA GLN A 968 -46.01 -7.50 17.60
C GLN A 968 -44.55 -7.05 17.81
N SER A 969 -43.86 -7.59 18.82
CA SER A 969 -42.43 -7.30 19.05
C SER A 969 -41.54 -8.05 18.05
N GLU A 970 -41.87 -9.30 17.68
CA GLU A 970 -41.18 -10.06 16.66
C GLU A 970 -41.34 -9.46 15.25
N ALA A 971 -42.55 -8.97 14.91
CA ALA A 971 -42.78 -8.28 13.65
C ALA A 971 -42.00 -6.94 13.56
N LYS A 972 -41.88 -6.22 14.67
CA LYS A 972 -41.08 -4.99 14.78
C LYS A 972 -39.57 -5.27 14.74
N ALA A 973 -39.11 -6.31 15.43
CA ALA A 973 -37.69 -6.73 15.39
C ALA A 973 -37.31 -7.25 14.00
N LEU A 974 -38.19 -7.99 13.33
CA LEU A 974 -37.99 -8.45 11.96
C LEU A 974 -38.02 -7.28 10.95
N ALA A 975 -38.87 -6.30 11.16
CA ALA A 975 -38.91 -5.08 10.34
C ALA A 975 -37.68 -4.19 10.53
N GLN A 976 -37.16 -4.06 11.77
CA GLN A 976 -35.91 -3.39 12.06
C GLN A 976 -34.67 -4.14 11.51
N PHE A 977 -34.67 -5.45 11.61
CA PHE A 977 -33.65 -6.30 11.03
C PHE A 977 -33.66 -6.18 9.50
N ASN A 978 -34.80 -6.26 8.85
CA ASN A 978 -34.92 -6.08 7.41
C ASN A 978 -34.56 -4.67 6.96
N ALA A 979 -34.85 -3.62 7.75
CA ALA A 979 -34.45 -2.25 7.43
C ALA A 979 -32.92 -2.01 7.58
N GLN A 980 -32.26 -2.68 8.53
CA GLN A 980 -30.81 -2.63 8.66
C GLN A 980 -30.05 -3.39 7.54
N PHE A 981 -30.68 -4.39 6.95
CA PHE A 981 -30.09 -5.21 5.91
C PHE A 981 -30.63 -4.94 4.50
N ALA A 982 -31.59 -4.01 4.35
CA ALA A 982 -32.15 -3.65 3.04
C ALA A 982 -31.08 -3.23 2.01
N HIS A 983 -30.03 -2.51 2.45
CA HIS A 983 -28.91 -2.14 1.60
C HIS A 983 -27.97 -3.29 1.19
N PHE A 984 -28.12 -4.46 1.80
CA PHE A 984 -27.34 -5.66 1.44
C PHE A 984 -28.08 -6.62 0.52
N LEU A 985 -29.34 -6.34 0.24
CA LEU A 985 -30.23 -7.19 -0.55
C LEU A 985 -30.42 -6.74 -2.00
N ASP A 986 -30.14 -5.47 -2.30
CA ASP A 986 -30.43 -4.89 -3.62
C ASP A 986 -29.60 -5.48 -4.77
N ASP A 987 -28.46 -6.12 -4.48
CA ASP A 987 -27.55 -6.73 -5.47
C ASP A 987 -27.39 -8.25 -5.30
N SER A 988 -28.23 -8.91 -4.53
CA SER A 988 -28.05 -10.32 -4.19
C SER A 988 -28.66 -11.22 -5.26
N PRO A 989 -27.86 -12.03 -6.00
CA PRO A 989 -28.39 -12.97 -7.01
C PRO A 989 -29.19 -14.07 -6.34
N ALA A 990 -30.13 -14.63 -7.08
CA ALA A 990 -30.82 -15.85 -6.66
C ALA A 990 -29.84 -17.04 -6.67
N CYS A 991 -29.98 -17.93 -5.68
CA CYS A 991 -29.15 -19.13 -5.58
C CYS A 991 -29.33 -20.02 -6.80
N ASP A 992 -28.27 -20.40 -7.46
CA ASP A 992 -28.25 -21.25 -8.66
C ASP A 992 -28.72 -22.69 -8.42
N ILE A 993 -28.77 -23.13 -7.14
CA ILE A 993 -29.21 -24.48 -6.76
C ILE A 993 -30.68 -24.53 -6.32
N CYS A 994 -31.16 -23.55 -5.57
CA CYS A 994 -32.52 -23.61 -4.98
C CYS A 994 -33.38 -22.38 -5.26
N GLY A 995 -32.91 -21.40 -6.01
CA GLY A 995 -33.65 -20.18 -6.39
C GLY A 995 -33.92 -19.20 -5.24
N SER A 996 -33.47 -19.47 -4.01
CA SER A 996 -33.64 -18.55 -2.88
C SER A 996 -32.67 -17.38 -2.94
N ILE A 997 -33.08 -16.20 -2.41
CA ILE A 997 -32.20 -15.03 -2.33
C ILE A 997 -30.97 -15.35 -1.48
N THR A 998 -29.81 -15.02 -2.00
CA THR A 998 -28.53 -15.19 -1.29
C THR A 998 -28.22 -13.95 -0.46
N VAL A 999 -27.37 -14.08 0.55
CA VAL A 999 -26.89 -12.96 1.39
C VAL A 999 -25.40 -12.81 1.19
N ARG A 1000 -24.95 -11.59 1.00
CA ARG A 1000 -23.53 -11.28 0.80
C ARG A 1000 -22.75 -11.59 2.08
N ASN A 1001 -21.73 -12.44 1.97
CA ASN A 1001 -20.83 -12.81 3.06
C ASN A 1001 -19.38 -12.56 2.63
N GLY A 1002 -18.87 -11.37 2.91
CA GLY A 1002 -17.60 -10.89 2.41
C GLY A 1002 -17.66 -10.60 0.90
N THR A 1003 -16.82 -11.26 0.11
CA THR A 1003 -16.79 -11.17 -1.36
C THR A 1003 -17.70 -12.20 -2.04
N CYS A 1004 -18.35 -13.08 -1.27
CA CYS A 1004 -19.18 -14.17 -1.77
C CYS A 1004 -20.65 -13.99 -1.37
N TYR A 1005 -21.55 -14.69 -2.08
CA TYR A 1005 -22.96 -14.79 -1.72
C TYR A 1005 -23.25 -16.17 -1.14
N LYS A 1006 -23.87 -16.24 0.01
CA LYS A 1006 -24.25 -17.50 0.66
C LYS A 1006 -25.76 -17.66 0.67
N CYS A 1007 -26.22 -18.80 0.21
CA CYS A 1007 -27.62 -19.19 0.35
C CYS A 1007 -27.85 -19.84 1.71
N TYR A 1008 -28.66 -19.21 2.54
CA TYR A 1008 -28.98 -19.78 3.85
C TYR A 1008 -30.06 -20.87 3.79
N ASN A 1009 -30.71 -21.05 2.64
CA ASN A 1009 -31.71 -22.12 2.48
C ASN A 1009 -31.06 -23.47 2.15
N CYS A 1010 -30.11 -23.52 1.26
CA CYS A 1010 -29.43 -24.77 0.86
C CYS A 1010 -27.96 -24.84 1.24
N GLY A 1011 -27.41 -23.79 1.87
CA GLY A 1011 -26.00 -23.75 2.28
C GLY A 1011 -25.02 -23.43 1.13
N ASN A 1012 -25.50 -23.24 -0.09
CA ASN A 1012 -24.65 -22.96 -1.24
C ASN A 1012 -23.94 -21.61 -1.13
N SER A 1013 -22.69 -21.54 -1.58
CA SER A 1013 -21.88 -20.31 -1.62
C SER A 1013 -21.56 -19.98 -3.08
N MET A 1014 -21.96 -18.79 -3.52
CA MET A 1014 -21.75 -18.30 -4.88
C MET A 1014 -20.67 -17.21 -4.87
N GLY A 1015 -19.71 -17.27 -5.78
CA GLY A 1015 -18.73 -16.22 -5.97
C GLY A 1015 -17.38 -16.39 -5.29
N CYS A 1016 -17.09 -17.58 -4.73
CA CYS A 1016 -15.74 -17.98 -4.34
C CYS A 1016 -15.33 -19.20 -5.18
N SER A 1017 -14.78 -18.97 -6.32
CA SER A 1017 -14.04 -19.99 -7.10
C SER A 1017 -12.62 -19.51 -7.31
#